data_11bfe3ce20cf99eb61bdf2ed7590551f
#
_entry.id   11bfe3ce20cf99eb61bdf2ed7590551f
#
_cell.length_a   1.000
_cell.length_b   1.000
_cell.length_c   1.000
_cell.angle_alpha   90.00
_cell.angle_beta   90.00
_cell.angle_gamma   90.00
#
_symmetry.space_group_name_H-M   'P 1'
#
loop_
_entity.id
_entity.type
_entity.pdbx_description
1 polymer ?
#
loop_
_entity_poly.entity_id
_entity_poly.type
_entity_poly.pdbx_seq_one_letter_code
_entity_poly.pdbx_strand_id
1 'polypeptide(L)'
;SPKGGFNGLYIQTPGSGGVAKTPTDASDGIFVHSAKAASAYTAGQCVVVSGKVSEFNGLTEINGTSVTETKGCADVKPVKLAALPRTDAQREAYESMLVEPQGTYTISNNYQLNQFGTVGLAFGTEPLYQGTEVARPGEDAKKVEDENRARSITLDDGASWNYQTNDEAKNSPLPYLSQDTPMRTGSHVGFTKPVIMDYRFGWNLQPTGMVSGAQSPHSPITTTNDRPAKAPSFDSDLKLASFNVLNYFTDLGKDEDGCKAYTDRTGTPVTANFCTVRGAYTQEAFHDQQAKIVTAINGLDADVVALMEVENSASITYLPGQPRDKALAHLVDELNKAAGSQVWGYVASPTVVPPHEDVIRTAFIYRLDSVRPEGPSLILMDDAYANARQPLAQKFVAKDARGSFVAVANHFKSKGSGEDDGTGQGKSNPSRIAQAQALLDWSAKEFAGEPVFLLGDFNAYGMEDPVMKIKDAGYTEVVEQLAPGASTFQYGGRLGSLDHIFANAAAMRMVHGAGVWDINADESIAMQYSRRNYNVTDFHTSGPWAASDHDPALVGITFPGASTPQPSGTPSVEPSASVSSQPSGEPSVSPTASSVTPSVTPGGPSVTPAPSVSTPSASPSLPALPTPDPGDEPSVLPVPTVTPESTVTLGPAMSSEPTVSPEPNRPATPGDESSATAGGTPGTPSATPAGGAAC
;
A
#
# COMPACT_ATOMS: atom_id res chain seq x y z
N SER A 1 17.60 4.81 -25.53
CA SER A 1 17.30 6.06 -26.23
C SER A 1 18.43 7.05 -26.06
N PRO A 2 18.84 7.80 -27.12
CA PRO A 2 19.87 8.85 -27.00
C PRO A 2 19.43 10.01 -26.09
N LYS A 3 18.11 10.23 -25.98
CA LYS A 3 17.54 11.29 -25.17
C LYS A 3 16.66 10.67 -24.10
N GLY A 4 17.03 10.87 -22.85
CA GLY A 4 16.32 10.27 -21.69
C GLY A 4 16.60 8.81 -21.40
N GLY A 5 17.46 8.13 -22.20
CA GLY A 5 17.87 6.76 -21.92
C GLY A 5 19.22 6.66 -21.20
N PHE A 6 19.73 5.44 -21.06
CA PHE A 6 20.96 5.14 -20.31
C PHE A 6 22.27 5.41 -21.08
N ASN A 7 22.24 6.21 -22.15
CA ASN A 7 23.40 6.53 -22.98
C ASN A 7 24.14 5.30 -23.53
N GLY A 8 23.41 4.24 -23.87
CA GLY A 8 23.98 2.98 -24.32
C GLY A 8 22.99 2.14 -25.11
N LEU A 9 23.43 0.95 -25.44
CA LEU A 9 22.65 -0.07 -26.12
C LEU A 9 23.04 -1.46 -25.63
N TYR A 10 22.11 -2.39 -25.66
CA TYR A 10 22.39 -3.80 -25.39
C TYR A 10 22.80 -4.48 -26.69
N ILE A 11 23.84 -5.29 -26.64
CA ILE A 11 24.23 -6.18 -27.71
C ILE A 11 24.16 -7.63 -27.24
N GLN A 12 23.90 -8.53 -28.15
CA GLN A 12 23.84 -9.95 -27.86
C GLN A 12 24.57 -10.73 -28.97
N THR A 13 25.21 -11.82 -28.61
CA THR A 13 25.96 -12.67 -29.54
C THR A 13 25.08 -13.09 -30.70
N PRO A 14 25.50 -12.89 -31.98
CA PRO A 14 24.71 -13.23 -33.16
C PRO A 14 24.26 -14.70 -33.16
N GLY A 15 22.98 -14.93 -33.41
CA GLY A 15 22.37 -16.28 -33.46
C GLY A 15 22.10 -16.89 -32.10
N SER A 16 22.44 -16.23 -31.00
CA SER A 16 22.15 -16.72 -29.64
C SER A 16 20.69 -16.49 -29.22
N GLY A 17 20.33 -17.04 -28.07
CA GLY A 17 18.96 -17.01 -27.52
C GLY A 17 18.10 -18.18 -28.03
N GLY A 18 16.80 -18.13 -27.70
CA GLY A 18 15.83 -19.18 -28.05
C GLY A 18 15.92 -20.45 -27.19
N VAL A 19 16.94 -20.59 -26.37
CA VAL A 19 17.17 -21.74 -25.47
C VAL A 19 17.35 -21.21 -24.03
N ALA A 20 16.70 -21.89 -23.09
CA ALA A 20 16.85 -21.57 -21.67
C ALA A 20 18.28 -21.81 -21.17
N LYS A 21 18.75 -20.96 -20.28
CA LYS A 21 20.07 -21.03 -19.65
C LYS A 21 20.00 -21.74 -18.29
N THR A 22 21.12 -22.33 -17.87
CA THR A 22 21.33 -22.81 -16.50
C THR A 22 22.03 -21.74 -15.66
N PRO A 23 21.98 -21.82 -14.32
CA PRO A 23 22.63 -20.82 -13.45
C PRO A 23 24.17 -20.72 -13.60
N THR A 24 24.78 -21.67 -14.28
CA THR A 24 26.23 -21.72 -14.53
C THR A 24 26.64 -21.25 -15.93
N ASP A 25 25.64 -20.96 -16.78
CA ASP A 25 25.92 -20.46 -18.12
C ASP A 25 26.25 -18.96 -18.07
N ALA A 26 27.22 -18.55 -18.87
CA ALA A 26 27.47 -17.13 -19.09
C ALA A 26 26.31 -16.52 -19.92
N SER A 27 26.02 -15.26 -19.69
CA SER A 27 25.12 -14.49 -20.54
C SER A 27 25.73 -14.35 -21.95
N ASP A 28 24.86 -14.32 -22.96
CA ASP A 28 25.23 -13.97 -24.34
C ASP A 28 25.04 -12.46 -24.61
N GLY A 29 24.52 -11.70 -23.66
CA GLY A 29 24.25 -10.26 -23.75
C GLY A 29 25.25 -9.43 -22.97
N ILE A 30 25.42 -8.15 -23.35
CA ILE A 30 26.16 -7.16 -22.57
C ILE A 30 25.67 -5.75 -22.91
N PHE A 31 25.66 -4.86 -21.92
CA PHE A 31 25.38 -3.44 -22.13
C PHE A 31 26.63 -2.72 -22.67
N VAL A 32 26.44 -1.82 -23.62
CA VAL A 32 27.52 -0.97 -24.18
C VAL A 32 27.20 0.48 -23.85
N HIS A 33 27.94 1.06 -22.90
CA HIS A 33 27.83 2.48 -22.57
C HIS A 33 28.53 3.32 -23.64
N SER A 34 27.74 3.96 -24.50
CA SER A 34 28.20 4.85 -25.56
C SER A 34 27.03 5.68 -26.10
N ALA A 35 26.89 6.92 -25.68
CA ALA A 35 25.85 7.84 -26.15
C ALA A 35 25.92 8.03 -27.68
N LYS A 36 27.13 8.02 -28.25
CA LYS A 36 27.33 8.10 -29.71
C LYS A 36 26.75 6.88 -30.43
N ALA A 37 26.99 5.68 -29.91
CA ALA A 37 26.47 4.45 -30.48
C ALA A 37 24.95 4.36 -30.32
N ALA A 38 24.42 4.72 -29.16
CA ALA A 38 22.97 4.77 -28.88
C ALA A 38 22.21 5.69 -29.85
N SER A 39 22.87 6.73 -30.35
CA SER A 39 22.29 7.66 -31.34
C SER A 39 22.47 7.20 -32.79
N ALA A 40 23.46 6.37 -33.07
CA ALA A 40 23.86 6.00 -34.44
C ALA A 40 23.24 4.68 -34.92
N TYR A 41 22.92 3.78 -34.00
CA TYR A 41 22.45 2.43 -34.34
C TYR A 41 21.04 2.17 -33.83
N THR A 42 20.33 1.29 -34.54
CA THR A 42 18.98 0.82 -34.18
C THR A 42 18.99 -0.67 -33.89
N ALA A 43 17.98 -1.14 -33.16
CA ALA A 43 17.82 -2.57 -32.87
C ALA A 43 17.79 -3.40 -34.15
N GLY A 44 18.46 -4.56 -34.13
CA GLY A 44 18.61 -5.47 -35.28
C GLY A 44 19.86 -5.22 -36.13
N GLN A 45 20.57 -4.10 -35.95
CA GLN A 45 21.84 -3.87 -36.62
C GLN A 45 22.98 -4.70 -36.02
N CYS A 46 23.86 -5.16 -36.89
CA CYS A 46 25.05 -5.94 -36.53
C CYS A 46 26.21 -5.01 -36.29
N VAL A 47 26.84 -5.07 -35.12
CA VAL A 47 27.94 -4.18 -34.72
C VAL A 47 29.13 -4.94 -34.16
N VAL A 48 30.31 -4.37 -34.31
CA VAL A 48 31.54 -4.75 -33.59
C VAL A 48 31.87 -3.64 -32.59
N VAL A 49 32.03 -4.02 -31.33
CA VAL A 49 32.33 -3.12 -30.23
C VAL A 49 33.76 -3.37 -29.72
N SER A 50 34.48 -2.27 -29.50
CA SER A 50 35.76 -2.30 -28.76
C SER A 50 35.67 -1.33 -27.59
N GLY A 51 36.10 -1.79 -26.41
CA GLY A 51 36.01 -0.97 -25.20
C GLY A 51 36.60 -1.69 -23.99
N LYS A 52 36.48 -1.06 -22.84
CA LYS A 52 36.91 -1.65 -21.55
C LYS A 52 35.68 -2.20 -20.84
N VAL A 53 35.72 -3.46 -20.41
CA VAL A 53 34.74 -4.06 -19.55
C VAL A 53 34.83 -3.49 -18.13
N SER A 54 33.73 -3.17 -17.53
CA SER A 54 33.62 -2.68 -16.14
C SER A 54 32.25 -3.06 -15.55
N GLU A 55 32.18 -3.01 -14.24
CA GLU A 55 30.92 -3.13 -13.49
C GLU A 55 30.41 -1.74 -13.14
N PHE A 56 29.11 -1.51 -13.40
CA PHE A 56 28.43 -0.28 -13.01
C PHE A 56 27.16 -0.62 -12.22
N ASN A 57 27.18 -0.43 -10.90
CA ASN A 57 26.08 -0.75 -10.00
C ASN A 57 25.54 -2.19 -10.16
N GLY A 58 26.49 -3.13 -10.37
CA GLY A 58 26.19 -4.55 -10.56
C GLY A 58 25.87 -4.96 -12.01
N LEU A 59 25.79 -4.01 -12.95
CA LEU A 59 25.66 -4.29 -14.38
C LEU A 59 27.03 -4.46 -15.03
N THR A 60 27.27 -5.57 -15.67
CA THR A 60 28.46 -5.77 -16.51
C THR A 60 28.29 -4.99 -17.82
N GLU A 61 29.20 -4.04 -18.07
CA GLU A 61 29.12 -3.19 -19.27
C GLU A 61 30.45 -3.07 -20.01
N ILE A 62 30.37 -2.71 -21.30
CA ILE A 62 31.51 -2.24 -22.07
C ILE A 62 31.43 -0.71 -22.16
N ASN A 63 32.44 -0.02 -21.62
CA ASN A 63 32.68 1.38 -21.96
C ASN A 63 33.23 1.45 -23.38
N GLY A 64 32.32 1.65 -24.34
CA GLY A 64 32.57 1.55 -25.77
C GLY A 64 33.45 2.69 -26.30
N THR A 65 34.68 2.39 -26.72
CA THR A 65 35.58 3.34 -27.37
C THR A 65 35.35 3.40 -28.89
N SER A 66 34.89 2.29 -29.46
CA SER A 66 34.53 2.18 -30.88
C SER A 66 33.37 1.23 -31.08
N VAL A 67 32.38 1.65 -31.87
CA VAL A 67 31.27 0.81 -32.33
C VAL A 67 31.17 1.00 -33.83
N THR A 68 31.25 -0.08 -34.60
CA THR A 68 31.21 -0.08 -36.06
C THR A 68 30.19 -1.08 -36.59
N GLU A 69 29.44 -0.70 -37.62
CA GLU A 69 28.52 -1.62 -38.28
C GLU A 69 29.30 -2.72 -39.03
N THR A 70 28.74 -3.91 -39.00
CA THR A 70 29.18 -5.05 -39.80
C THR A 70 27.97 -5.72 -40.43
N LYS A 71 28.18 -6.78 -41.22
CA LYS A 71 27.12 -7.50 -41.91
C LYS A 71 27.25 -9.01 -41.71
N GLY A 72 26.14 -9.73 -41.95
CA GLY A 72 26.12 -11.17 -41.93
C GLY A 72 25.95 -11.82 -40.56
N CYS A 73 25.46 -11.08 -39.57
CA CYS A 73 25.08 -11.64 -38.29
C CYS A 73 23.79 -12.46 -38.43
N ALA A 74 23.70 -13.57 -37.73
CA ALA A 74 22.46 -14.28 -37.53
C ALA A 74 21.56 -13.53 -36.51
N ASP A 75 20.26 -13.62 -36.68
CA ASP A 75 19.28 -12.96 -35.80
C ASP A 75 19.34 -13.48 -34.36
N VAL A 76 19.25 -12.60 -33.41
CA VAL A 76 19.06 -12.92 -31.98
C VAL A 76 17.61 -13.36 -31.77
N LYS A 77 17.42 -14.41 -30.98
CA LYS A 77 16.10 -14.92 -30.62
C LYS A 77 15.80 -14.67 -29.16
N PRO A 78 14.60 -14.18 -28.80
CA PRO A 78 14.24 -14.03 -27.38
C PRO A 78 14.20 -15.40 -26.71
N VAL A 79 14.67 -15.47 -25.47
CA VAL A 79 14.54 -16.66 -24.64
C VAL A 79 13.17 -16.66 -23.97
N LYS A 80 12.35 -17.68 -24.22
CA LYS A 80 11.05 -17.82 -23.54
C LYS A 80 11.27 -18.24 -22.09
N LEU A 81 10.86 -17.38 -21.16
CA LEU A 81 10.93 -17.64 -19.72
C LEU A 81 9.57 -18.15 -19.25
N ALA A 82 9.41 -19.46 -19.12
CA ALA A 82 8.18 -20.10 -18.63
C ALA A 82 7.86 -19.71 -17.18
N ALA A 83 8.88 -19.31 -16.42
CA ALA A 83 8.78 -18.72 -15.09
C ALA A 83 9.91 -17.69 -14.90
N LEU A 84 9.71 -16.74 -13.98
CA LEU A 84 10.75 -15.80 -13.59
C LEU A 84 11.90 -16.57 -12.90
N PRO A 85 13.17 -16.41 -13.32
CA PRO A 85 14.31 -16.92 -12.58
C PRO A 85 14.31 -16.38 -11.15
N ARG A 86 14.48 -17.28 -10.16
CA ARG A 86 14.19 -16.96 -8.74
C ARG A 86 15.39 -16.46 -7.94
N THR A 87 16.60 -16.79 -8.40
CA THR A 87 17.85 -16.41 -7.71
C THR A 87 18.69 -15.52 -8.61
N ASP A 88 19.58 -14.74 -8.00
CA ASP A 88 20.51 -13.87 -8.74
C ASP A 88 21.35 -14.68 -9.73
N ALA A 89 21.90 -15.82 -9.33
CA ALA A 89 22.66 -16.68 -10.24
C ALA A 89 21.84 -17.21 -11.43
N GLN A 90 20.54 -17.41 -11.26
CA GLN A 90 19.66 -17.77 -12.38
C GLN A 90 19.38 -16.58 -13.30
N ARG A 91 19.25 -15.37 -12.76
CA ARG A 91 19.00 -14.13 -13.50
C ARG A 91 20.24 -13.68 -14.24
N GLU A 92 21.41 -13.82 -13.63
CA GLU A 92 22.73 -13.47 -14.17
C GLU A 92 22.98 -14.15 -15.53
N ALA A 93 22.58 -15.40 -15.70
CA ALA A 93 22.70 -16.10 -16.95
C ALA A 93 21.94 -15.46 -18.13
N TYR A 94 21.02 -14.52 -17.83
CA TYR A 94 20.23 -13.76 -18.79
C TYR A 94 20.53 -12.26 -18.80
N GLU A 95 21.49 -11.79 -18.00
CA GLU A 95 21.80 -10.36 -17.94
C GLU A 95 22.06 -9.77 -19.34
N SER A 96 21.44 -8.64 -19.65
CA SER A 96 21.51 -7.96 -20.94
C SER A 96 20.97 -8.77 -22.16
N MET A 97 20.35 -9.94 -21.93
CA MET A 97 19.77 -10.76 -23.00
C MET A 97 18.29 -10.39 -23.27
N LEU A 98 17.89 -10.59 -24.51
CA LEU A 98 16.50 -10.50 -24.95
C LEU A 98 15.73 -11.74 -24.44
N VAL A 99 14.71 -11.50 -23.62
CA VAL A 99 13.85 -12.51 -23.02
C VAL A 99 12.36 -12.26 -23.36
N GLU A 100 11.56 -13.30 -23.36
CA GLU A 100 10.11 -13.25 -23.57
C GLU A 100 9.42 -13.87 -22.34
N PRO A 101 9.07 -13.08 -21.32
CA PRO A 101 8.38 -13.58 -20.15
C PRO A 101 7.03 -14.20 -20.53
N GLN A 102 6.74 -15.39 -20.00
CA GLN A 102 5.51 -16.12 -20.22
C GLN A 102 4.67 -16.16 -18.95
N GLY A 103 3.39 -16.46 -19.09
CA GLY A 103 2.46 -16.55 -17.96
C GLY A 103 1.97 -15.19 -17.50
N THR A 104 1.35 -15.18 -16.34
CA THR A 104 0.77 -13.99 -15.71
C THR A 104 1.75 -13.40 -14.71
N TYR A 105 1.80 -12.09 -14.66
CA TYR A 105 2.43 -11.32 -13.59
C TYR A 105 1.37 -10.47 -12.91
N THR A 106 1.61 -10.12 -11.67
CA THR A 106 0.73 -9.24 -10.88
C THR A 106 1.51 -7.98 -10.53
N ILE A 107 0.89 -6.81 -10.68
CA ILE A 107 1.48 -5.54 -10.23
C ILE A 107 1.59 -5.60 -8.71
N SER A 108 2.80 -5.42 -8.19
CA SER A 108 3.06 -5.40 -6.75
C SER A 108 3.42 -4.00 -6.24
N ASN A 109 4.03 -3.15 -7.08
CA ASN A 109 4.43 -1.80 -6.69
C ASN A 109 4.21 -0.82 -7.84
N ASN A 110 3.36 0.16 -7.61
CA ASN A 110 3.08 1.25 -8.56
C ASN A 110 3.54 2.64 -8.05
N TYR A 111 4.15 2.70 -6.84
CA TYR A 111 4.58 3.96 -6.22
C TYR A 111 5.65 4.67 -7.05
N GLN A 112 6.67 3.93 -7.49
CA GLN A 112 7.78 4.48 -8.27
C GLN A 112 7.39 4.89 -9.70
N LEU A 113 6.23 4.47 -10.17
CA LEU A 113 5.71 4.86 -11.47
C LEU A 113 5.58 6.39 -11.61
N ASN A 114 5.13 7.06 -10.54
CA ASN A 114 4.98 8.51 -10.49
C ASN A 114 6.32 9.28 -10.54
N GLN A 115 7.42 8.66 -10.14
CA GLN A 115 8.72 9.32 -10.05
C GLN A 115 9.73 8.82 -11.09
N PHE A 116 9.84 7.51 -11.27
CA PHE A 116 10.87 6.89 -12.11
C PHE A 116 10.31 6.10 -13.28
N GLY A 117 8.99 6.05 -13.44
CA GLY A 117 8.37 5.31 -14.54
C GLY A 117 8.39 3.79 -14.38
N THR A 118 8.79 3.29 -13.22
CA THR A 118 8.98 1.86 -12.97
C THR A 118 7.78 1.22 -12.27
N VAL A 119 7.52 -0.05 -12.55
CA VAL A 119 6.44 -0.86 -11.97
C VAL A 119 7.01 -2.14 -11.40
N GLY A 120 6.79 -2.40 -10.11
CA GLY A 120 7.12 -3.68 -9.50
C GLY A 120 6.13 -4.76 -9.92
N LEU A 121 6.63 -5.92 -10.33
CA LEU A 121 5.84 -7.07 -10.74
C LEU A 121 6.17 -8.29 -9.87
N ALA A 122 5.16 -9.09 -9.56
CA ALA A 122 5.29 -10.41 -8.97
C ALA A 122 4.94 -11.48 -10.03
N PHE A 123 5.76 -12.51 -10.19
CA PHE A 123 5.43 -13.64 -11.06
C PHE A 123 4.31 -14.48 -10.44
N GLY A 124 3.26 -14.73 -11.21
CA GLY A 124 2.05 -15.45 -10.82
C GLY A 124 0.83 -14.52 -10.73
N THR A 125 -0.26 -15.04 -10.20
CA THR A 125 -1.57 -14.36 -10.09
C THR A 125 -1.78 -13.69 -8.73
N GLU A 126 -0.93 -13.97 -7.75
CA GLU A 126 -1.05 -13.45 -6.40
C GLU A 126 -0.11 -12.25 -6.20
N PRO A 127 -0.55 -11.17 -5.57
CA PRO A 127 0.31 -10.06 -5.18
C PRO A 127 1.35 -10.50 -4.14
N LEU A 128 2.20 -9.59 -3.71
CA LEU A 128 3.12 -9.79 -2.60
C LEU A 128 2.49 -9.21 -1.32
N TYR A 129 2.61 -9.94 -0.22
CA TYR A 129 2.11 -9.49 1.08
C TYR A 129 3.26 -9.21 2.03
N GLN A 130 3.06 -8.30 2.98
CA GLN A 130 3.98 -8.06 4.09
C GLN A 130 4.24 -9.38 4.83
N GLY A 131 5.50 -9.64 5.18
CA GLY A 131 5.84 -10.88 5.89
C GLY A 131 5.05 -11.04 7.19
N THR A 132 4.87 -9.94 7.93
CA THR A 132 4.11 -9.91 9.19
C THR A 132 2.59 -9.80 9.02
N GLU A 133 2.09 -9.65 7.81
CA GLU A 133 0.67 -9.88 7.50
C GLU A 133 0.35 -11.38 7.52
N VAL A 134 1.23 -12.18 6.93
CA VAL A 134 0.99 -13.60 6.65
C VAL A 134 1.50 -14.51 7.76
N ALA A 135 2.60 -14.13 8.43
CA ALA A 135 3.30 -14.95 9.41
C ALA A 135 3.71 -14.16 10.64
N ARG A 136 3.91 -14.86 11.77
CA ARG A 136 4.44 -14.24 12.99
C ARG A 136 5.82 -13.60 12.73
N PRO A 137 6.10 -12.45 13.37
CA PRO A 137 7.41 -11.81 13.29
C PRO A 137 8.56 -12.78 13.58
N GLY A 138 9.67 -12.63 12.86
CA GLY A 138 10.86 -13.49 12.98
C GLY A 138 11.09 -14.35 11.73
N GLU A 139 11.57 -15.59 11.92
CA GLU A 139 12.01 -16.46 10.82
C GLU A 139 10.89 -16.84 9.83
N ASP A 140 9.64 -16.92 10.28
CA ASP A 140 8.54 -17.28 9.39
C ASP A 140 8.13 -16.09 8.50
N ALA A 141 8.04 -14.88 9.04
CA ALA A 141 7.84 -13.67 8.24
C ALA A 141 9.00 -13.45 7.25
N LYS A 142 10.25 -13.73 7.68
CA LYS A 142 11.41 -13.66 6.78
C LYS A 142 11.33 -14.63 5.61
N LYS A 143 10.81 -15.84 5.79
CA LYS A 143 10.58 -16.80 4.68
C LYS A 143 9.60 -16.24 3.65
N VAL A 144 8.55 -15.55 4.11
CA VAL A 144 7.60 -14.88 3.21
C VAL A 144 8.32 -13.80 2.41
N GLU A 145 9.17 -12.99 3.04
CA GLU A 145 9.95 -11.97 2.36
C GLU A 145 11.00 -12.55 1.39
N ASP A 146 11.60 -13.69 1.71
CA ASP A 146 12.49 -14.40 0.79
C ASP A 146 11.73 -14.90 -0.45
N GLU A 147 10.51 -15.40 -0.27
CA GLU A 147 9.62 -15.79 -1.37
C GLU A 147 9.18 -14.59 -2.21
N ASN A 148 8.84 -13.47 -1.56
CA ASN A 148 8.53 -12.21 -2.22
C ASN A 148 9.68 -11.76 -3.14
N ARG A 149 10.91 -11.76 -2.63
CA ARG A 149 12.10 -11.41 -3.44
C ARG A 149 12.30 -12.36 -4.62
N ALA A 150 12.10 -13.66 -4.41
CA ALA A 150 12.25 -14.64 -5.49
C ALA A 150 11.24 -14.47 -6.61
N ARG A 151 10.03 -13.94 -6.32
CA ARG A 151 8.95 -13.71 -7.27
C ARG A 151 8.95 -12.31 -7.89
N SER A 152 9.66 -11.36 -7.30
CA SER A 152 9.61 -9.95 -7.72
C SER A 152 10.62 -9.62 -8.82
N ILE A 153 10.23 -8.67 -9.69
CA ILE A 153 11.07 -8.01 -10.68
C ILE A 153 10.48 -6.64 -11.02
N THR A 154 11.30 -5.69 -11.41
CA THR A 154 10.83 -4.36 -11.84
C THR A 154 10.67 -4.34 -13.35
N LEU A 155 9.56 -3.78 -13.86
CA LEU A 155 9.41 -3.35 -15.23
C LEU A 155 9.79 -1.89 -15.32
N ASP A 156 10.78 -1.56 -16.15
CA ASP A 156 11.26 -0.20 -16.40
C ASP A 156 10.54 0.42 -17.61
N ASP A 157 10.67 1.72 -17.81
CA ASP A 157 10.15 2.42 -18.99
C ASP A 157 11.20 2.65 -20.10
N GLY A 158 12.45 2.21 -19.86
CA GLY A 158 13.58 2.43 -20.78
C GLY A 158 14.15 3.84 -20.73
N ALA A 159 13.81 4.63 -19.70
CA ALA A 159 14.34 5.97 -19.47
C ALA A 159 15.12 6.06 -18.16
N SER A 160 16.00 7.05 -18.05
CA SER A 160 16.71 7.42 -16.83
C SER A 160 16.11 8.68 -16.18
N TRP A 161 14.83 8.90 -16.39
CA TRP A 161 14.17 10.13 -15.99
C TRP A 161 13.64 10.06 -14.56
N ASN A 162 13.71 11.21 -13.88
CA ASN A 162 12.89 11.49 -12.73
C ASN A 162 11.76 12.44 -13.17
N TYR A 163 10.53 11.94 -13.24
CA TYR A 163 9.36 12.66 -13.70
C TYR A 163 8.93 13.82 -12.79
N GLN A 164 9.52 13.93 -11.60
CA GLN A 164 9.23 15.04 -10.67
C GLN A 164 10.24 16.18 -10.76
N THR A 165 11.49 15.92 -11.17
CA THR A 165 12.56 16.90 -11.11
C THR A 165 13.16 17.25 -12.48
N ASN A 166 13.10 16.33 -13.45
CA ASN A 166 13.63 16.58 -14.80
C ASN A 166 12.62 17.38 -15.63
N ASP A 167 13.03 18.53 -16.19
CA ASP A 167 12.14 19.45 -16.88
C ASP A 167 11.49 18.88 -18.15
N GLU A 168 12.16 17.96 -18.84
CA GLU A 168 11.59 17.27 -19.98
C GLU A 168 10.62 16.18 -19.56
N ALA A 169 11.00 15.41 -18.55
CA ALA A 169 10.18 14.32 -18.01
C ALA A 169 8.87 14.82 -17.38
N LYS A 170 8.90 15.92 -16.62
CA LYS A 170 7.68 16.57 -16.08
C LYS A 170 6.65 16.92 -17.16
N ASN A 171 7.13 17.20 -18.37
CA ASN A 171 6.32 17.56 -19.52
C ASN A 171 6.10 16.41 -20.51
N SER A 172 6.45 15.18 -20.10
CA SER A 172 6.19 13.96 -20.84
C SER A 172 5.16 13.10 -20.08
N PRO A 173 4.23 12.40 -20.77
CA PRO A 173 3.26 11.53 -20.10
C PRO A 173 3.97 10.42 -19.32
N LEU A 174 3.47 10.09 -18.12
CA LEU A 174 3.93 8.93 -17.36
C LEU A 174 3.75 7.66 -18.18
N PRO A 175 4.72 6.72 -18.16
CA PRO A 175 4.60 5.46 -18.87
C PRO A 175 3.47 4.60 -18.29
N TYR A 176 2.87 3.75 -19.12
CA TYR A 176 1.86 2.75 -18.75
C TYR A 176 0.54 3.28 -18.20
N LEU A 177 0.52 4.43 -17.52
CA LEU A 177 -0.57 4.95 -16.70
C LEU A 177 -1.61 5.76 -17.49
N SER A 178 -2.89 5.43 -17.32
CA SER A 178 -4.05 6.25 -17.73
C SER A 178 -5.24 5.96 -16.81
N GLN A 179 -6.35 6.68 -16.98
CA GLN A 179 -7.61 6.36 -16.30
C GLN A 179 -8.16 4.97 -16.69
N ASP A 180 -7.93 4.53 -17.92
CA ASP A 180 -8.35 3.23 -18.43
C ASP A 180 -7.38 2.10 -18.05
N THR A 181 -6.14 2.44 -17.74
CA THR A 181 -5.09 1.52 -17.28
C THR A 181 -4.45 2.09 -16.00
N PRO A 182 -5.13 1.97 -14.85
CA PRO A 182 -4.72 2.65 -13.61
C PRO A 182 -3.47 2.04 -12.96
N MET A 183 -2.96 0.93 -13.47
CA MET A 183 -1.76 0.25 -12.97
C MET A 183 -1.84 -0.06 -11.46
N ARG A 184 -2.99 -0.61 -11.05
CA ARG A 184 -3.26 -0.92 -9.64
C ARG A 184 -2.43 -2.11 -9.15
N THR A 185 -2.01 -2.09 -7.90
CA THR A 185 -1.48 -3.28 -7.24
C THR A 185 -2.55 -4.38 -7.21
N GLY A 186 -2.14 -5.64 -7.33
CA GLY A 186 -3.06 -6.76 -7.50
C GLY A 186 -3.53 -7.01 -8.94
N SER A 187 -3.51 -6.00 -9.83
CA SER A 187 -3.91 -6.17 -11.24
C SER A 187 -2.96 -7.08 -12.02
N HIS A 188 -3.52 -7.87 -12.93
CA HIS A 188 -2.74 -8.78 -13.74
C HIS A 188 -2.12 -8.12 -14.97
N VAL A 189 -0.92 -8.59 -15.32
CA VAL A 189 -0.14 -8.14 -16.46
C VAL A 189 0.27 -9.33 -17.33
N GLY A 190 0.10 -9.20 -18.65
CA GLY A 190 0.63 -10.12 -19.65
C GLY A 190 1.68 -9.43 -20.53
N PHE A 191 2.80 -10.12 -20.80
CA PHE A 191 3.80 -9.62 -21.74
C PHE A 191 3.38 -9.94 -23.18
N THR A 192 3.46 -8.94 -24.05
CA THR A 192 3.12 -9.04 -25.49
C THR A 192 4.33 -8.85 -26.39
N LYS A 193 5.46 -8.42 -25.83
CA LYS A 193 6.72 -8.19 -26.53
C LYS A 193 7.89 -8.68 -25.70
N PRO A 194 9.00 -9.08 -26.34
CA PRO A 194 10.25 -9.34 -25.65
C PRO A 194 10.78 -8.08 -24.95
N VAL A 195 11.48 -8.31 -23.86
CA VAL A 195 12.17 -7.32 -23.03
C VAL A 195 13.61 -7.76 -22.78
N ILE A 196 14.44 -6.88 -22.23
CA ILE A 196 15.81 -7.22 -21.86
C ILE A 196 15.86 -7.40 -20.35
N MET A 197 16.42 -8.50 -19.88
CA MET A 197 16.73 -8.68 -18.46
C MET A 197 17.99 -7.90 -18.14
N ASP A 198 17.92 -6.97 -17.21
CA ASP A 198 18.98 -6.03 -16.87
C ASP A 198 19.16 -5.97 -15.35
N TYR A 199 20.39 -5.74 -14.92
CA TYR A 199 20.67 -5.43 -13.53
C TYR A 199 21.18 -4.00 -13.40
N ARG A 200 20.39 -3.15 -12.72
CA ARG A 200 20.79 -1.78 -12.43
C ARG A 200 20.14 -1.37 -11.12
N PHE A 201 20.92 -1.39 -10.06
CA PHE A 201 20.45 -1.26 -8.67
C PHE A 201 19.45 -2.37 -8.23
N GLY A 202 19.17 -3.33 -9.09
CA GLY A 202 18.23 -4.44 -8.93
C GLY A 202 17.88 -5.04 -10.28
N TRP A 203 17.17 -6.17 -10.28
CA TRP A 203 16.75 -6.85 -11.49
C TRP A 203 15.57 -6.15 -12.15
N ASN A 204 15.72 -5.81 -13.41
CA ASN A 204 14.74 -5.09 -14.21
C ASN A 204 14.42 -5.82 -15.52
N LEU A 205 13.23 -5.59 -16.05
CA LEU A 205 12.84 -5.91 -17.42
C LEU A 205 12.77 -4.60 -18.19
N GLN A 206 13.73 -4.39 -19.10
CA GLN A 206 13.81 -3.20 -19.92
C GLN A 206 13.01 -3.36 -21.21
N PRO A 207 12.12 -2.44 -21.58
CA PRO A 207 11.49 -2.46 -22.91
C PRO A 207 12.55 -2.20 -24.00
N THR A 208 12.30 -2.69 -25.21
CA THR A 208 13.21 -2.51 -26.35
C THR A 208 13.18 -1.09 -26.94
N GLY A 209 12.39 -0.21 -26.40
CA GLY A 209 12.30 1.22 -26.70
C GLY A 209 11.60 1.96 -25.55
N MET A 210 11.91 3.26 -25.42
CA MET A 210 11.36 4.09 -24.34
C MET A 210 9.83 4.14 -24.40
N VAL A 211 9.20 3.87 -23.27
CA VAL A 211 7.75 3.94 -23.10
C VAL A 211 7.37 5.35 -22.61
N SER A 212 6.48 6.01 -23.30
CA SER A 212 5.94 7.31 -22.90
C SER A 212 4.41 7.30 -23.08
N GLY A 213 3.70 7.47 -21.99
CA GLY A 213 2.25 7.34 -21.93
C GLY A 213 1.75 5.89 -22.00
N ALA A 214 0.49 5.69 -21.62
CA ALA A 214 -0.15 4.38 -21.59
C ALA A 214 -0.25 3.68 -22.95
N GLN A 215 -0.41 4.45 -24.02
CA GLN A 215 -0.58 3.96 -25.39
C GLN A 215 0.74 3.87 -26.18
N SER A 216 1.89 3.88 -25.50
CA SER A 216 3.18 3.78 -26.16
C SER A 216 3.29 2.51 -27.04
N PRO A 217 3.74 2.63 -28.30
CA PRO A 217 3.98 1.45 -29.13
C PRO A 217 5.13 0.57 -28.62
N HIS A 218 5.92 1.08 -27.67
CA HIS A 218 7.02 0.34 -27.02
C HIS A 218 6.59 -0.38 -25.76
N SER A 219 5.38 -0.14 -25.22
CA SER A 219 4.88 -0.89 -24.07
C SER A 219 4.94 -2.39 -24.35
N PRO A 220 5.61 -3.19 -23.49
CA PRO A 220 5.72 -4.63 -23.69
C PRO A 220 4.57 -5.38 -23.01
N ILE A 221 3.67 -4.70 -22.32
CA ILE A 221 2.63 -5.32 -21.49
C ILE A 221 1.22 -4.92 -21.91
N THR A 222 0.27 -5.73 -21.47
CA THR A 222 -1.16 -5.41 -21.40
C THR A 222 -1.64 -5.62 -19.98
N THR A 223 -2.56 -4.78 -19.52
CA THR A 223 -3.27 -4.88 -18.25
C THR A 223 -4.72 -4.44 -18.44
N THR A 224 -5.56 -4.70 -17.46
CA THR A 224 -6.99 -4.34 -17.47
C THR A 224 -7.29 -3.38 -16.33
N ASN A 225 -8.38 -2.62 -16.48
CA ASN A 225 -8.95 -1.85 -15.38
C ASN A 225 -9.89 -2.77 -14.59
N ASP A 226 -9.49 -3.11 -13.39
CA ASP A 226 -10.20 -4.01 -12.46
C ASP A 226 -10.76 -3.28 -11.23
N ARG A 227 -10.89 -1.96 -11.30
CA ARG A 227 -11.48 -1.13 -10.23
C ARG A 227 -12.84 -1.66 -9.82
N PRO A 228 -13.08 -1.95 -8.53
CA PRO A 228 -14.39 -2.37 -8.05
C PRO A 228 -15.36 -1.20 -8.10
N ALA A 229 -16.37 -1.29 -8.97
CA ALA A 229 -17.30 -0.19 -9.24
C ALA A 229 -18.14 0.23 -8.03
N LYS A 230 -18.26 -0.61 -7.00
CA LYS A 230 -19.07 -0.38 -5.80
C LYS A 230 -18.38 -1.00 -4.58
N ALA A 231 -18.68 -0.42 -3.42
CA ALA A 231 -18.32 -1.03 -2.14
C ALA A 231 -18.99 -2.41 -1.96
N PRO A 232 -18.39 -3.32 -1.18
CA PRO A 232 -19.00 -4.58 -0.79
C PRO A 232 -20.40 -4.39 -0.20
N SER A 233 -21.32 -5.27 -0.57
CA SER A 233 -22.70 -5.28 -0.04
C SER A 233 -22.98 -6.58 0.68
N PHE A 234 -23.73 -6.51 1.76
CA PHE A 234 -24.05 -7.63 2.63
C PHE A 234 -25.58 -7.72 2.81
N ASP A 235 -26.10 -8.93 3.00
CA ASP A 235 -27.47 -9.13 3.44
C ASP A 235 -27.53 -8.91 4.96
N SER A 236 -27.64 -7.63 5.34
CA SER A 236 -27.52 -7.17 6.73
C SER A 236 -28.45 -5.99 7.01
N ASP A 237 -28.76 -5.77 8.29
CA ASP A 237 -29.60 -4.65 8.73
C ASP A 237 -28.86 -3.32 8.67
N LEU A 238 -27.58 -3.32 9.02
CA LEU A 238 -26.71 -2.15 9.05
C LEU A 238 -25.31 -2.52 8.50
N LYS A 239 -24.60 -1.50 8.05
CA LYS A 239 -23.23 -1.59 7.59
C LYS A 239 -22.35 -0.59 8.37
N LEU A 240 -21.27 -1.09 8.99
CA LEU A 240 -20.26 -0.28 9.64
C LEU A 240 -19.03 -0.22 8.74
N ALA A 241 -18.35 0.92 8.71
CA ALA A 241 -17.10 1.10 7.99
C ALA A 241 -16.01 1.73 8.87
N SER A 242 -14.77 1.41 8.56
CA SER A 242 -13.56 2.07 9.05
C SER A 242 -12.88 2.75 7.87
N PHE A 243 -12.53 4.04 7.97
CA PHE A 243 -11.89 4.77 6.89
C PHE A 243 -10.90 5.83 7.41
N ASN A 244 -9.61 5.62 7.18
CA ASN A 244 -8.60 6.64 7.32
C ASN A 244 -8.69 7.58 6.11
N VAL A 245 -8.91 8.89 6.34
CA VAL A 245 -9.19 9.88 5.28
C VAL A 245 -7.98 10.73 4.89
N LEU A 246 -6.78 10.28 5.20
CA LEU A 246 -5.51 10.90 4.80
C LEU A 246 -5.47 12.41 5.12
N ASN A 247 -5.42 12.75 6.41
CA ASN A 247 -5.26 14.14 6.86
C ASN A 247 -6.31 15.10 6.26
N TYR A 248 -7.59 14.87 6.56
CA TYR A 248 -8.66 15.79 6.19
C TYR A 248 -8.64 17.03 7.07
N PHE A 249 -8.09 18.14 6.56
CA PHE A 249 -7.93 19.42 7.26
C PHE A 249 -8.71 20.51 6.55
N THR A 250 -9.50 21.27 7.30
CA THR A 250 -10.17 22.50 6.85
C THR A 250 -9.32 23.73 7.03
N ASP A 251 -8.32 23.68 7.91
CA ASP A 251 -7.28 24.70 8.05
C ASP A 251 -6.15 24.43 7.04
N LEU A 252 -5.67 25.45 6.37
CA LEU A 252 -4.81 25.31 5.19
C LEU A 252 -3.37 25.70 5.48
N GLY A 253 -2.43 25.02 4.84
CA GLY A 253 -1.00 25.31 5.00
C GLY A 253 -0.62 26.75 4.66
N LYS A 254 -1.30 27.40 3.71
CA LYS A 254 -1.05 28.81 3.33
C LYS A 254 -1.35 29.81 4.44
N ASP A 255 -2.16 29.43 5.42
CA ASP A 255 -2.59 30.29 6.52
C ASP A 255 -1.71 30.12 7.79
N GLU A 256 -0.76 29.18 7.79
CA GLU A 256 0.22 28.93 8.84
C GLU A 256 1.56 29.59 8.51
N ASP A 257 2.02 30.51 9.39
CA ASP A 257 3.29 31.19 9.22
C ASP A 257 4.48 30.21 9.19
N GLY A 258 5.30 30.28 8.15
CA GLY A 258 6.47 29.42 7.98
C GLY A 258 6.17 28.02 7.41
N CYS A 259 4.91 27.70 7.21
CA CYS A 259 4.52 26.45 6.52
C CYS A 259 5.10 26.41 5.10
N LYS A 260 5.69 25.27 4.75
CA LYS A 260 6.19 24.99 3.40
C LYS A 260 5.15 24.21 2.62
N ALA A 261 5.34 24.11 1.31
CA ALA A 261 4.46 23.34 0.46
C ALA A 261 5.25 22.36 -0.41
N TYR A 262 4.66 21.19 -0.66
CA TYR A 262 4.97 20.44 -1.87
C TYR A 262 4.29 21.15 -3.05
N THR A 263 5.02 21.30 -4.16
CA THR A 263 4.55 22.03 -5.33
C THR A 263 4.36 21.08 -6.50
N ASP A 264 3.43 21.43 -7.39
CA ASP A 264 3.24 20.76 -8.66
C ASP A 264 4.40 21.05 -9.64
N ARG A 265 4.34 20.51 -10.88
CA ARG A 265 5.37 20.70 -11.92
C ARG A 265 5.58 22.17 -12.35
N THR A 266 4.64 23.05 -12.05
CA THR A 266 4.71 24.50 -12.38
C THR A 266 5.13 25.36 -11.19
N GLY A 267 5.30 24.75 -10.02
CA GLY A 267 5.65 25.44 -8.77
C GLY A 267 4.45 25.90 -7.96
N THR A 268 3.23 25.51 -8.32
CA THR A 268 2.01 25.80 -7.55
C THR A 268 1.94 24.95 -6.29
N PRO A 269 1.75 25.53 -5.09
CA PRO A 269 1.60 24.78 -3.85
C PRO A 269 0.36 23.87 -3.84
N VAL A 270 0.51 22.63 -3.37
CA VAL A 270 -0.55 21.62 -3.33
C VAL A 270 -0.81 21.14 -1.89
N THR A 271 0.18 20.56 -1.23
CA THR A 271 0.04 20.01 0.13
C THR A 271 1.00 20.68 1.10
N ALA A 272 0.58 20.77 2.37
CA ALA A 272 1.41 21.26 3.45
C ALA A 272 2.63 20.36 3.67
N ASN A 273 3.77 20.97 4.02
CA ASN A 273 5.03 20.29 4.27
C ASN A 273 5.81 21.00 5.38
N PHE A 274 6.16 20.29 6.45
CA PHE A 274 6.74 20.85 7.67
C PHE A 274 5.86 21.91 8.33
N CYS A 275 4.60 21.59 8.54
CA CYS A 275 3.58 22.45 9.12
C CYS A 275 2.84 21.75 10.27
N THR A 276 2.10 22.50 11.06
CA THR A 276 1.15 21.97 12.05
C THR A 276 -0.04 21.31 11.32
N VAL A 277 -0.61 22.01 10.33
CA VAL A 277 -1.61 21.42 9.43
C VAL A 277 -0.97 20.40 8.51
N ARG A 278 -1.72 19.33 8.21
CA ARG A 278 -1.18 18.18 7.46
C ARG A 278 -1.87 17.93 6.12
N GLY A 279 -2.89 18.66 5.81
CA GLY A 279 -3.68 18.49 4.60
C GLY A 279 -3.24 19.38 3.45
N ALA A 280 -4.22 19.91 2.75
CA ALA A 280 -4.01 20.78 1.61
C ALA A 280 -3.34 22.10 1.99
N TYR A 281 -2.47 22.59 1.09
CA TYR A 281 -1.87 23.91 1.28
C TYR A 281 -2.79 25.04 0.81
N THR A 282 -3.58 24.81 -0.24
CA THR A 282 -4.48 25.80 -0.85
C THR A 282 -5.94 25.36 -0.79
N GLN A 283 -6.86 26.30 -0.93
CA GLN A 283 -8.29 26.02 -0.98
C GLN A 283 -8.66 25.11 -2.18
N GLU A 284 -7.98 25.26 -3.31
CA GLU A 284 -8.20 24.45 -4.51
C GLU A 284 -7.82 22.98 -4.24
N ALA A 285 -6.63 22.75 -3.67
CA ALA A 285 -6.18 21.40 -3.31
C ALA A 285 -7.08 20.76 -2.24
N PHE A 286 -7.60 21.55 -1.31
CA PHE A 286 -8.59 21.08 -0.34
C PHE A 286 -9.89 20.64 -0.99
N HIS A 287 -10.41 21.42 -1.94
CA HIS A 287 -11.62 21.01 -2.68
C HIS A 287 -11.40 19.73 -3.48
N ASP A 288 -10.22 19.53 -4.03
CA ASP A 288 -9.87 18.30 -4.74
C ASP A 288 -9.84 17.08 -3.81
N GLN A 289 -9.25 17.22 -2.64
CA GLN A 289 -9.25 16.17 -1.59
C GLN A 289 -10.68 15.87 -1.13
N GLN A 290 -11.40 16.91 -0.73
CA GLN A 290 -12.77 16.78 -0.22
C GLN A 290 -13.72 16.12 -1.21
N ALA A 291 -13.64 16.45 -2.50
CA ALA A 291 -14.50 15.87 -3.53
C ALA A 291 -14.34 14.35 -3.61
N LYS A 292 -13.11 13.84 -3.51
CA LYS A 292 -12.82 12.41 -3.49
C LYS A 292 -13.36 11.73 -2.23
N ILE A 293 -13.07 12.31 -1.04
CA ILE A 293 -13.49 11.76 0.25
C ILE A 293 -15.03 11.73 0.35
N VAL A 294 -15.71 12.80 -0.05
CA VAL A 294 -17.17 12.87 -0.07
C VAL A 294 -17.77 11.81 -1.01
N THR A 295 -17.18 11.63 -2.19
CA THR A 295 -17.61 10.59 -3.14
C THR A 295 -17.38 9.19 -2.58
N ALA A 296 -16.23 8.94 -1.95
CA ALA A 296 -15.90 7.67 -1.32
C ALA A 296 -16.87 7.35 -0.16
N ILE A 297 -17.05 8.26 0.78
CA ILE A 297 -17.94 8.04 1.95
C ILE A 297 -19.39 7.78 1.51
N ASN A 298 -19.93 8.59 0.60
CA ASN A 298 -21.29 8.35 0.09
C ASN A 298 -21.36 7.03 -0.69
N GLY A 299 -20.28 6.61 -1.36
CA GLY A 299 -20.19 5.34 -2.09
C GLY A 299 -20.05 4.09 -1.21
N LEU A 300 -19.60 4.23 0.04
CA LEU A 300 -19.55 3.12 1.01
C LEU A 300 -20.93 2.56 1.30
N ASP A 301 -21.97 3.38 1.22
CA ASP A 301 -23.33 3.04 1.63
C ASP A 301 -23.36 2.43 3.04
N ALA A 302 -22.58 2.98 3.96
CA ALA A 302 -22.46 2.56 5.33
C ALA A 302 -23.35 3.40 6.25
N ASP A 303 -23.86 2.80 7.34
CA ASP A 303 -24.72 3.46 8.32
C ASP A 303 -23.94 4.14 9.44
N VAL A 304 -22.74 3.63 9.76
CA VAL A 304 -21.78 4.21 10.70
C VAL A 304 -20.41 4.12 10.09
N VAL A 305 -19.67 5.24 10.09
CA VAL A 305 -18.27 5.28 9.62
C VAL A 305 -17.38 5.81 10.73
N ALA A 306 -16.41 4.99 11.15
CA ALA A 306 -15.29 5.46 11.95
C ALA A 306 -14.27 6.11 11.03
N LEU A 307 -13.86 7.33 11.35
CA LEU A 307 -12.91 8.11 10.58
C LEU A 307 -11.62 8.30 11.39
N MET A 308 -10.48 8.13 10.73
CA MET A 308 -9.15 8.47 11.24
C MET A 308 -8.57 9.61 10.41
N GLU A 309 -7.63 10.33 10.99
CA GLU A 309 -6.95 11.49 10.37
C GLU A 309 -7.86 12.69 10.05
N VAL A 310 -8.93 12.85 10.80
CA VAL A 310 -9.72 14.08 10.77
C VAL A 310 -9.01 15.15 11.62
N GLU A 311 -8.94 16.38 11.13
CA GLU A 311 -8.38 17.52 11.86
C GLU A 311 -9.02 17.66 13.24
N ASN A 312 -8.16 17.80 14.26
CA ASN A 312 -8.54 18.31 15.58
C ASN A 312 -8.33 19.82 15.60
N SER A 313 -9.34 20.58 15.17
CA SER A 313 -9.20 22.02 14.99
C SER A 313 -8.89 22.75 16.31
N ALA A 314 -9.23 22.17 17.47
CA ALA A 314 -8.88 22.73 18.79
C ALA A 314 -7.37 22.63 19.09
N SER A 315 -6.65 21.69 18.45
CA SER A 315 -5.20 21.50 18.61
C SER A 315 -4.35 22.34 17.66
N ILE A 316 -4.97 23.12 16.76
CA ILE A 316 -4.26 24.03 15.86
C ILE A 316 -3.84 25.28 16.62
N THR A 317 -2.58 25.31 17.06
CA THR A 317 -2.08 26.28 18.04
C THR A 317 -2.04 27.73 17.55
N TYR A 318 -1.88 27.98 16.26
CA TYR A 318 -1.89 29.30 15.67
C TYR A 318 -3.31 29.85 15.41
N LEU A 319 -4.34 29.02 15.56
CA LEU A 319 -5.77 29.37 15.46
C LEU A 319 -6.49 28.99 16.78
N PRO A 320 -6.16 29.58 17.92
CA PRO A 320 -6.68 29.14 19.20
C PRO A 320 -8.19 29.37 19.33
N GLY A 321 -8.86 28.45 20.05
CA GLY A 321 -10.29 28.60 20.40
C GLY A 321 -11.24 28.04 19.31
N GLN A 322 -10.75 27.34 18.32
CA GLN A 322 -11.63 26.65 17.38
C GLN A 322 -12.37 25.48 18.05
N PRO A 323 -13.61 25.18 17.64
CA PRO A 323 -14.30 23.97 18.07
C PRO A 323 -13.56 22.72 17.60
N ARG A 324 -13.40 21.72 18.49
CA ARG A 324 -12.75 20.45 18.17
C ARG A 324 -13.41 19.72 16.97
N ASP A 325 -14.70 19.89 16.80
CA ASP A 325 -15.51 19.23 15.77
C ASP A 325 -15.65 20.06 14.47
N LYS A 326 -14.94 21.18 14.30
CA LYS A 326 -15.07 22.08 13.14
C LYS A 326 -14.92 21.34 11.80
N ALA A 327 -13.82 20.64 11.62
CA ALA A 327 -13.54 19.91 10.37
C ALA A 327 -14.52 18.76 10.14
N LEU A 328 -14.91 18.04 11.19
CA LEU A 328 -15.91 16.97 11.11
C LEU A 328 -17.29 17.50 10.72
N ALA A 329 -17.71 18.60 11.31
CA ALA A 329 -18.99 19.26 10.98
C ALA A 329 -19.00 19.71 9.52
N HIS A 330 -17.90 20.31 9.05
CA HIS A 330 -17.73 20.70 7.65
C HIS A 330 -17.83 19.50 6.69
N LEU A 331 -17.18 18.38 7.02
CA LEU A 331 -17.28 17.15 6.21
C LEU A 331 -18.72 16.67 6.12
N VAL A 332 -19.46 16.66 7.25
CA VAL A 332 -20.88 16.23 7.27
C VAL A 332 -21.76 17.19 6.48
N ASP A 333 -21.52 18.49 6.54
CA ASP A 333 -22.24 19.47 5.72
C ASP A 333 -22.02 19.21 4.22
N GLU A 334 -20.81 18.93 3.78
CA GLU A 334 -20.52 18.64 2.38
C GLU A 334 -21.06 17.27 1.92
N LEU A 335 -21.05 16.25 2.80
CA LEU A 335 -21.73 14.98 2.56
C LEU A 335 -23.24 15.16 2.35
N ASN A 336 -23.90 15.93 3.19
CA ASN A 336 -25.31 16.26 3.11
C ASN A 336 -25.64 17.08 1.85
N LYS A 337 -24.79 18.03 1.51
CA LYS A 337 -24.90 18.81 0.29
C LYS A 337 -24.79 17.92 -0.97
N ALA A 338 -23.85 17.00 -1.00
CA ALA A 338 -23.69 16.03 -2.09
C ALA A 338 -24.88 15.08 -2.19
N ALA A 339 -25.44 14.65 -1.07
CA ALA A 339 -26.64 13.81 -1.01
C ALA A 339 -27.95 14.57 -1.34
N GLY A 340 -27.92 15.90 -1.36
CA GLY A 340 -29.09 16.74 -1.60
C GLY A 340 -30.12 16.77 -0.46
N SER A 341 -29.79 16.20 0.69
CA SER A 341 -30.66 16.11 1.88
C SER A 341 -29.83 15.85 3.14
N GLN A 342 -30.45 16.06 4.32
CA GLN A 342 -29.82 15.74 5.61
C GLN A 342 -29.81 14.22 5.84
N VAL A 343 -28.77 13.55 5.38
CA VAL A 343 -28.56 12.10 5.51
C VAL A 343 -27.63 11.81 6.69
N TRP A 344 -26.60 12.59 6.84
CA TRP A 344 -25.49 12.34 7.76
C TRP A 344 -25.57 13.23 9.00
N GLY A 345 -25.22 12.66 10.16
CA GLY A 345 -24.86 13.33 11.38
C GLY A 345 -23.49 12.91 11.86
N TYR A 346 -22.92 13.59 12.83
CA TYR A 346 -21.67 13.19 13.47
C TYR A 346 -21.84 13.01 14.98
N VAL A 347 -20.93 12.24 15.58
CA VAL A 347 -20.86 12.08 17.02
C VAL A 347 -20.10 13.28 17.60
N ALA A 348 -20.76 14.04 18.47
CA ALA A 348 -20.14 15.18 19.13
C ALA A 348 -18.96 14.73 20.02
N SER A 349 -17.95 15.55 20.10
CA SER A 349 -16.81 15.36 21.00
C SER A 349 -17.24 15.17 22.46
N PRO A 350 -16.53 14.32 23.24
CA PRO A 350 -16.74 14.22 24.67
C PRO A 350 -16.56 15.59 25.36
N THR A 351 -17.28 15.82 26.47
CA THR A 351 -17.17 17.07 27.26
C THR A 351 -15.83 17.17 27.98
N VAL A 352 -15.17 16.05 28.23
CA VAL A 352 -13.84 16.00 28.84
C VAL A 352 -12.93 15.26 27.85
N VAL A 353 -11.87 15.94 27.45
CA VAL A 353 -10.86 15.43 26.52
C VAL A 353 -9.47 15.47 27.18
N PRO A 354 -8.49 14.72 26.70
CA PRO A 354 -7.12 14.80 27.18
C PRO A 354 -6.56 16.22 27.08
N PRO A 355 -5.70 16.64 28.00
CA PRO A 355 -5.13 18.00 27.99
C PRO A 355 -4.18 18.24 26.80
N HIS A 356 -3.68 17.19 26.22
CA HIS A 356 -2.82 17.19 25.03
C HIS A 356 -3.35 16.17 24.03
N GLU A 357 -3.68 16.64 22.86
CA GLU A 357 -4.13 15.81 21.73
C GLU A 357 -3.29 16.14 20.49
N ASP A 358 -3.17 15.17 19.58
CA ASP A 358 -2.61 15.39 18.25
C ASP A 358 -3.51 16.34 17.44
N VAL A 359 -2.96 16.93 16.39
CA VAL A 359 -3.70 17.76 15.42
C VAL A 359 -4.66 16.94 14.54
N ILE A 360 -4.56 15.61 14.59
CA ILE A 360 -5.53 14.68 14.01
C ILE A 360 -6.18 13.82 15.09
N ARG A 361 -7.38 13.35 14.83
CA ARG A 361 -8.17 12.56 15.78
C ARG A 361 -9.01 11.49 15.09
N THR A 362 -9.56 10.59 15.89
CA THR A 362 -10.64 9.67 15.51
C THR A 362 -12.01 10.37 15.61
N ALA A 363 -12.97 9.97 14.78
CA ALA A 363 -14.31 10.50 14.75
C ALA A 363 -15.32 9.46 14.28
N PHE A 364 -16.63 9.75 14.45
CA PHE A 364 -17.73 9.00 13.85
C PHE A 364 -18.68 9.91 13.11
N ILE A 365 -19.11 9.46 11.95
CA ILE A 365 -20.30 9.94 11.25
C ILE A 365 -21.31 8.80 11.13
N TYR A 366 -22.59 9.13 11.02
CA TYR A 366 -23.64 8.12 10.96
C TYR A 366 -24.87 8.60 10.16
N ARG A 367 -25.60 7.65 9.60
CA ARG A 367 -26.85 7.95 8.88
C ARG A 367 -27.98 8.21 9.87
N LEU A 368 -28.64 9.36 9.71
CA LEU A 368 -29.71 9.83 10.58
C LEU A 368 -30.98 8.98 10.51
N ASP A 369 -31.19 8.26 9.43
CA ASP A 369 -32.34 7.38 9.22
C ASP A 369 -32.13 5.94 9.72
N SER A 370 -30.87 5.52 9.92
CA SER A 370 -30.51 4.14 10.29
C SER A 370 -30.25 3.96 11.78
N VAL A 371 -29.47 4.87 12.38
CA VAL A 371 -29.06 4.76 13.77
C VAL A 371 -29.16 6.10 14.51
N ARG A 372 -29.05 6.05 15.82
CA ARG A 372 -28.82 7.22 16.68
C ARG A 372 -27.76 6.91 17.73
N PRO A 373 -26.94 7.87 18.12
CA PRO A 373 -26.10 7.77 19.30
C PRO A 373 -26.95 7.63 20.57
N GLU A 374 -26.47 6.82 21.53
CA GLU A 374 -27.05 6.67 22.86
C GLU A 374 -26.04 7.06 23.93
N GLY A 375 -26.40 8.07 24.71
CA GLY A 375 -25.49 8.69 25.67
C GLY A 375 -24.39 9.53 25.04
N PRO A 376 -23.49 10.11 25.86
CA PRO A 376 -22.33 10.85 25.37
C PRO A 376 -21.27 9.88 24.79
N SER A 377 -20.48 10.39 23.86
CA SER A 377 -19.28 9.71 23.43
C SER A 377 -18.25 9.65 24.56
N LEU A 378 -17.41 8.63 24.58
CA LEU A 378 -16.36 8.41 25.56
C LEU A 378 -15.00 8.40 24.85
N ILE A 379 -13.97 8.93 25.51
CA ILE A 379 -12.60 8.93 25.02
C ILE A 379 -11.69 8.22 26.02
N LEU A 380 -10.83 7.32 25.56
CA LEU A 380 -9.85 6.68 26.41
C LEU A 380 -8.76 7.66 26.80
N MET A 381 -8.62 7.91 28.10
CA MET A 381 -7.55 8.73 28.68
C MET A 381 -6.55 7.81 29.37
N ASP A 382 -5.51 7.41 28.68
CA ASP A 382 -4.44 6.56 29.17
C ASP A 382 -3.08 7.02 28.65
N ASP A 383 -2.04 6.92 29.47
CA ASP A 383 -0.68 7.34 29.13
C ASP A 383 -0.08 6.56 27.94
N ALA A 384 -0.57 5.35 27.65
CA ALA A 384 -0.18 4.60 26.47
C ALA A 384 -0.47 5.34 25.16
N TYR A 385 -1.39 6.28 25.18
CA TYR A 385 -1.78 7.12 24.02
C TYR A 385 -1.13 8.49 24.01
N ALA A 386 -0.15 8.79 24.89
CA ALA A 386 0.53 10.08 24.91
C ALA A 386 1.24 10.44 23.60
N ASN A 387 1.57 9.45 22.78
CA ASN A 387 2.22 9.62 21.47
C ASN A 387 1.34 9.16 20.29
N ALA A 388 0.03 9.03 20.50
CA ALA A 388 -0.92 8.57 19.50
C ALA A 388 -2.26 9.33 19.63
N ARG A 389 -3.29 8.88 18.93
CA ARG A 389 -4.65 9.44 18.96
C ARG A 389 -5.50 8.57 19.88
N GLN A 390 -6.19 9.20 20.81
CA GLN A 390 -7.00 8.50 21.79
C GLN A 390 -8.21 7.83 21.13
N PRO A 391 -8.53 6.58 21.46
CA PRO A 391 -9.73 5.91 21.00
C PRO A 391 -11.01 6.64 21.42
N LEU A 392 -11.95 6.74 20.47
CA LEU A 392 -13.27 7.33 20.67
C LEU A 392 -14.34 6.22 20.62
N ALA A 393 -15.17 6.11 21.62
CA ALA A 393 -16.27 5.15 21.66
C ALA A 393 -17.63 5.84 21.62
N GLN A 394 -18.58 5.20 20.91
CA GLN A 394 -19.99 5.59 20.90
C GLN A 394 -20.88 4.33 20.89
N LYS A 395 -21.89 4.33 21.74
CA LYS A 395 -22.98 3.37 21.63
C LYS A 395 -24.00 3.86 20.60
N PHE A 396 -24.36 3.00 19.65
CA PHE A 396 -25.38 3.25 18.64
C PHE A 396 -26.56 2.34 18.85
N VAL A 397 -27.76 2.88 18.62
CA VAL A 397 -29.01 2.15 18.65
C VAL A 397 -29.69 2.27 17.29
N ALA A 398 -30.14 1.14 16.74
CA ALA A 398 -30.94 1.15 15.51
C ALA A 398 -32.19 2.03 15.66
N LYS A 399 -32.59 2.75 14.61
CA LYS A 399 -33.74 3.67 14.64
C LYS A 399 -35.04 3.01 15.05
N ASP A 400 -35.24 1.75 14.69
CA ASP A 400 -36.39 0.95 15.08
C ASP A 400 -36.24 0.26 16.45
N ALA A 401 -35.17 0.57 17.18
CA ALA A 401 -34.84 0.08 18.51
C ALA A 401 -34.69 -1.45 18.63
N ARG A 402 -34.46 -2.16 17.51
CA ARG A 402 -34.28 -3.62 17.49
C ARG A 402 -32.99 -4.08 18.15
N GLY A 403 -32.02 -3.20 18.34
CA GLY A 403 -30.75 -3.53 19.02
C GLY A 403 -29.77 -2.36 19.09
N SER A 404 -28.67 -2.60 19.77
CA SER A 404 -27.57 -1.65 19.94
C SER A 404 -26.23 -2.34 19.91
N PHE A 405 -25.19 -1.55 19.66
CA PHE A 405 -23.78 -1.97 19.71
C PHE A 405 -22.89 -0.78 20.12
N VAL A 406 -21.70 -1.07 20.57
CA VAL A 406 -20.64 -0.08 20.82
C VAL A 406 -19.62 -0.15 19.69
N ALA A 407 -19.29 0.98 19.10
CA ALA A 407 -18.19 1.14 18.17
C ALA A 407 -17.08 1.95 18.82
N VAL A 408 -15.83 1.51 18.67
CA VAL A 408 -14.63 2.18 19.17
C VAL A 408 -13.71 2.46 18.00
N ALA A 409 -13.54 3.73 17.64
CA ALA A 409 -12.63 4.18 16.60
C ALA A 409 -11.21 4.31 17.15
N ASN A 410 -10.25 3.71 16.48
CA ASN A 410 -8.85 3.58 16.91
C ASN A 410 -7.91 4.17 15.88
N HIS A 411 -6.81 4.76 16.33
CA HIS A 411 -5.69 5.14 15.50
C HIS A 411 -4.40 5.07 16.32
N PHE A 412 -3.72 3.92 16.24
CA PHE A 412 -2.52 3.63 17.02
C PHE A 412 -1.30 4.40 16.52
N LYS A 413 -0.19 4.31 17.25
CA LYS A 413 1.08 4.93 16.89
C LYS A 413 1.62 4.38 15.58
N SER A 414 1.95 5.29 14.64
CA SER A 414 2.49 4.93 13.32
C SER A 414 3.82 4.17 13.40
N LYS A 415 4.10 3.36 12.38
CA LYS A 415 5.32 2.55 12.24
C LYS A 415 6.54 3.37 11.81
N GLY A 416 6.36 4.57 11.26
CA GLY A 416 7.42 5.36 10.64
C GLY A 416 8.31 6.13 11.62
N SER A 417 7.89 6.33 12.88
CA SER A 417 8.61 7.15 13.86
C SER A 417 8.72 6.49 15.21
N GLY A 418 9.73 6.89 16.02
CA GLY A 418 10.05 6.30 17.31
C GLY A 418 11.20 5.30 17.23
N GLU A 419 11.35 4.49 18.26
CA GLU A 419 12.42 3.48 18.34
C GLU A 419 12.00 2.17 17.68
N ASP A 420 12.94 1.51 17.03
CA ASP A 420 12.82 0.15 16.52
C ASP A 420 13.23 -0.84 17.61
N ASP A 421 12.40 -1.81 17.89
CA ASP A 421 12.67 -2.87 18.87
C ASP A 421 13.41 -4.09 18.25
N GLY A 422 13.74 -4.03 16.96
CA GLY A 422 14.44 -5.08 16.23
C GLY A 422 13.61 -6.33 15.93
N THR A 423 12.30 -6.29 16.15
CA THR A 423 11.41 -7.45 15.92
C THR A 423 10.89 -7.55 14.47
N GLY A 424 11.19 -6.53 13.63
CA GLY A 424 10.68 -6.45 12.25
C GLY A 424 9.23 -6.00 12.14
N GLN A 425 8.67 -5.45 13.24
CA GLN A 425 7.29 -4.95 13.29
C GLN A 425 7.18 -3.43 13.05
N GLY A 426 8.29 -2.79 12.63
CA GLY A 426 8.43 -1.34 12.47
C GLY A 426 8.58 -0.60 13.79
N LYS A 427 8.89 0.70 13.69
CA LYS A 427 9.17 1.53 14.87
C LYS A 427 7.96 1.62 15.80
N SER A 428 8.21 1.94 17.07
CA SER A 428 7.19 2.11 18.13
C SER A 428 6.26 0.90 18.36
N ASN A 429 6.70 -0.31 18.02
CA ASN A 429 5.93 -1.53 18.30
C ASN A 429 5.58 -1.69 19.81
N PRO A 430 6.48 -1.44 20.79
CA PRO A 430 6.14 -1.47 22.21
C PRO A 430 4.99 -0.50 22.59
N SER A 431 4.93 0.68 21.96
CA SER A 431 3.81 1.64 22.17
C SER A 431 2.49 1.04 21.69
N ARG A 432 2.46 0.45 20.49
CA ARG A 432 1.23 -0.18 19.96
C ARG A 432 0.76 -1.37 20.81
N ILE A 433 1.69 -2.15 21.34
CA ILE A 433 1.35 -3.24 22.28
C ILE A 433 0.72 -2.69 23.57
N ALA A 434 1.27 -1.58 24.11
CA ALA A 434 0.70 -0.92 25.29
C ALA A 434 -0.68 -0.30 24.99
N GLN A 435 -0.84 0.31 23.80
CA GLN A 435 -2.12 0.85 23.33
C GLN A 435 -3.19 -0.24 23.20
N ALA A 436 -2.83 -1.40 22.63
CA ALA A 436 -3.72 -2.54 22.56
C ALA A 436 -4.17 -3.02 23.96
N GLN A 437 -3.24 -3.07 24.93
CA GLN A 437 -3.58 -3.45 26.31
C GLN A 437 -4.53 -2.44 26.96
N ALA A 438 -4.21 -1.15 26.87
CA ALA A 438 -5.06 -0.10 27.47
C ALA A 438 -6.47 -0.09 26.82
N LEU A 439 -6.57 -0.30 25.51
CA LEU A 439 -7.84 -0.42 24.80
C LEU A 439 -8.67 -1.61 25.32
N LEU A 440 -8.04 -2.76 25.50
CA LEU A 440 -8.71 -3.98 25.99
C LEU A 440 -9.20 -3.80 27.44
N ASP A 441 -8.37 -3.25 28.33
CA ASP A 441 -8.72 -3.01 29.72
C ASP A 441 -9.88 -2.00 29.83
N TRP A 442 -9.83 -0.94 29.03
CA TRP A 442 -10.91 0.05 28.97
C TRP A 442 -12.19 -0.55 28.41
N SER A 443 -12.12 -1.29 27.31
CA SER A 443 -13.29 -1.93 26.69
C SER A 443 -13.94 -2.93 27.65
N ALA A 444 -13.17 -3.75 28.34
CA ALA A 444 -13.69 -4.71 29.30
C ALA A 444 -14.37 -4.06 30.51
N LYS A 445 -13.88 -2.90 30.93
CA LYS A 445 -14.43 -2.13 32.05
C LYS A 445 -15.70 -1.37 31.69
N GLU A 446 -15.65 -0.57 30.61
CA GLU A 446 -16.72 0.38 30.28
C GLU A 446 -17.87 -0.28 29.50
N PHE A 447 -17.59 -1.36 28.74
CA PHE A 447 -18.57 -1.97 27.83
C PHE A 447 -18.84 -3.46 28.14
N ALA A 448 -18.71 -3.83 29.41
CA ALA A 448 -18.92 -5.21 29.87
C ALA A 448 -20.31 -5.74 29.46
N GLY A 449 -20.35 -6.83 28.67
CA GLY A 449 -21.56 -7.47 28.21
C GLY A 449 -22.22 -6.85 26.97
N GLU A 450 -21.74 -5.73 26.47
CA GLU A 450 -22.20 -5.10 25.23
C GLU A 450 -21.57 -5.78 23.99
N PRO A 451 -22.25 -5.81 22.84
CA PRO A 451 -21.60 -6.07 21.56
C PRO A 451 -20.63 -4.92 21.23
N VAL A 452 -19.33 -5.23 21.12
CA VAL A 452 -18.28 -4.23 20.88
C VAL A 452 -17.55 -4.52 19.57
N PHE A 453 -17.45 -3.51 18.73
CA PHE A 453 -16.59 -3.44 17.56
C PHE A 453 -15.43 -2.47 17.83
N LEU A 454 -14.18 -2.94 17.71
CA LEU A 454 -12.99 -2.11 17.69
C LEU A 454 -12.59 -1.98 16.23
N LEU A 455 -12.61 -0.76 15.68
CA LEU A 455 -12.36 -0.53 14.26
C LEU A 455 -11.46 0.69 14.08
N GLY A 456 -10.63 0.69 13.04
CA GLY A 456 -9.71 1.78 12.78
C GLY A 456 -8.36 1.32 12.28
N ASP A 457 -7.42 2.27 12.20
CA ASP A 457 -6.03 2.09 11.87
C ASP A 457 -5.23 1.70 13.14
N PHE A 458 -4.87 0.44 13.24
CA PHE A 458 -4.05 -0.08 14.34
C PHE A 458 -2.55 0.02 14.05
N ASN A 459 -2.16 0.48 12.88
CA ASN A 459 -0.76 0.58 12.45
C ASN A 459 0.04 -0.70 12.71
N ALA A 460 -0.59 -1.85 12.58
CA ALA A 460 -0.01 -3.16 12.81
C ALA A 460 -0.63 -4.19 11.86
N TYR A 461 0.20 -5.00 11.22
CA TYR A 461 -0.24 -6.05 10.31
C TYR A 461 -0.83 -7.25 11.04
N GLY A 462 -1.56 -8.09 10.32
CA GLY A 462 -2.42 -9.16 10.82
C GLY A 462 -1.80 -10.14 11.81
N MET A 463 -0.47 -10.39 11.74
CA MET A 463 0.26 -11.29 12.63
C MET A 463 1.20 -10.56 13.60
N GLU A 464 1.18 -9.23 13.66
CA GLU A 464 1.98 -8.46 14.61
C GLU A 464 1.41 -8.49 16.03
N ASP A 465 2.27 -8.24 17.01
CA ASP A 465 1.95 -8.40 18.42
C ASP A 465 0.74 -7.58 18.90
N PRO A 466 0.52 -6.32 18.48
CA PRO A 466 -0.66 -5.56 18.88
C PRO A 466 -1.97 -6.22 18.42
N VAL A 467 -2.02 -6.71 17.17
CA VAL A 467 -3.19 -7.38 16.57
C VAL A 467 -3.41 -8.74 17.28
N MET A 468 -2.36 -9.52 17.44
CA MET A 468 -2.44 -10.80 18.12
C MET A 468 -2.90 -10.66 19.58
N LYS A 469 -2.46 -9.61 20.28
CA LYS A 469 -2.92 -9.31 21.64
C LYS A 469 -4.44 -9.10 21.71
N ILE A 470 -5.02 -8.43 20.71
CA ILE A 470 -6.48 -8.22 20.64
C ILE A 470 -7.19 -9.55 20.33
N LYS A 471 -6.67 -10.35 19.41
CA LYS A 471 -7.18 -11.69 19.08
C LYS A 471 -7.12 -12.62 20.32
N ASP A 472 -6.00 -12.64 21.04
CA ASP A 472 -5.79 -13.47 22.24
C ASP A 472 -6.74 -13.08 23.39
N ALA A 473 -7.23 -11.84 23.42
CA ALA A 473 -8.25 -11.39 24.37
C ALA A 473 -9.69 -11.81 23.99
N GLY A 474 -9.85 -12.58 22.90
CA GLY A 474 -11.13 -13.15 22.49
C GLY A 474 -11.92 -12.29 21.48
N TYR A 475 -11.29 -11.31 20.87
CA TYR A 475 -11.85 -10.61 19.72
C TYR A 475 -11.52 -11.35 18.43
N THR A 476 -12.45 -11.35 17.49
CA THR A 476 -12.26 -11.89 16.14
C THR A 476 -11.94 -10.73 15.20
N GLU A 477 -10.87 -10.84 14.41
CA GLU A 477 -10.66 -9.95 13.28
C GLU A 477 -11.61 -10.38 12.15
N VAL A 478 -12.55 -9.50 11.81
CA VAL A 478 -13.73 -9.87 11.02
C VAL A 478 -13.41 -9.96 9.54
N VAL A 479 -12.56 -9.04 9.03
CA VAL A 479 -12.19 -9.00 7.61
C VAL A 479 -11.30 -10.18 7.27
N GLU A 480 -10.29 -10.48 8.09
CA GLU A 480 -9.43 -11.65 7.91
C GLU A 480 -10.25 -12.96 7.86
N GLN A 481 -11.27 -13.07 8.72
CA GLN A 481 -12.08 -14.28 8.78
C GLN A 481 -13.04 -14.43 7.59
N LEU A 482 -13.64 -13.35 7.08
CA LEU A 482 -14.74 -13.40 6.12
C LEU A 482 -14.35 -12.98 4.69
N ALA A 483 -13.24 -12.26 4.55
CA ALA A 483 -12.67 -11.83 3.28
C ALA A 483 -11.15 -12.06 3.28
N PRO A 484 -10.69 -13.32 3.44
CA PRO A 484 -9.27 -13.63 3.55
C PRO A 484 -8.51 -13.15 2.31
N GLY A 485 -7.36 -12.51 2.54
CA GLY A 485 -6.52 -11.92 1.49
C GLY A 485 -6.91 -10.50 1.07
N ALA A 486 -8.03 -9.94 1.58
CA ALA A 486 -8.28 -8.51 1.48
C ALA A 486 -7.23 -7.71 2.27
N SER A 487 -6.85 -6.55 1.77
CA SER A 487 -5.85 -5.69 2.39
C SER A 487 -6.32 -4.24 2.37
N THR A 488 -5.91 -3.45 3.35
CA THR A 488 -6.30 -2.04 3.45
C THR A 488 -5.17 -1.09 3.13
N PHE A 489 -3.95 -1.59 3.01
CA PHE A 489 -2.75 -0.75 2.86
C PHE A 489 -1.68 -1.43 2.00
N GLN A 490 -0.88 -0.61 1.30
CA GLN A 490 0.26 -1.05 0.52
C GLN A 490 1.51 -0.27 0.94
N TYR A 491 2.60 -0.99 1.23
CA TYR A 491 3.88 -0.36 1.49
C TYR A 491 5.04 -1.18 0.91
N GLY A 492 5.98 -0.50 0.22
CA GLY A 492 7.16 -1.14 -0.36
C GLY A 492 6.82 -2.25 -1.37
N GLY A 493 5.69 -2.15 -2.06
CA GLY A 493 5.26 -3.16 -3.02
C GLY A 493 4.66 -4.42 -2.41
N ARG A 494 4.20 -4.35 -1.18
CA ARG A 494 3.56 -5.44 -0.44
C ARG A 494 2.25 -4.98 0.15
N LEU A 495 1.22 -5.79 0.01
CA LEU A 495 -0.10 -5.60 0.58
C LEU A 495 -0.15 -6.09 2.03
N GLY A 496 -1.05 -5.52 2.82
CA GLY A 496 -1.38 -5.94 4.16
C GLY A 496 -2.45 -5.04 4.76
N SER A 497 -2.96 -5.35 5.94
CA SER A 497 -3.98 -4.56 6.61
C SER A 497 -3.41 -3.84 7.82
N LEU A 498 -3.49 -2.51 7.84
CA LEU A 498 -3.28 -1.69 9.02
C LEU A 498 -4.60 -1.32 9.69
N ASP A 499 -5.68 -1.28 8.88
CA ASP A 499 -7.05 -1.05 9.34
C ASP A 499 -7.73 -2.39 9.59
N HIS A 500 -8.28 -2.53 10.78
CA HIS A 500 -8.93 -3.76 11.24
C HIS A 500 -10.33 -3.48 11.79
N ILE A 501 -11.20 -4.49 11.73
CA ILE A 501 -12.48 -4.52 12.43
C ILE A 501 -12.49 -5.75 13.34
N PHE A 502 -12.30 -5.54 14.63
CA PHE A 502 -12.40 -6.60 15.62
C PHE A 502 -13.79 -6.61 16.26
N ALA A 503 -14.36 -7.78 16.43
CA ALA A 503 -15.63 -7.99 17.12
C ALA A 503 -15.45 -8.91 18.33
N ASN A 504 -15.98 -8.52 19.50
CA ASN A 504 -16.07 -9.44 20.62
C ASN A 504 -17.11 -10.55 20.35
N ALA A 505 -17.18 -11.57 21.20
CA ALA A 505 -18.09 -12.70 21.00
C ALA A 505 -19.58 -12.30 20.90
N ALA A 506 -19.98 -11.17 21.51
CA ALA A 506 -21.34 -10.67 21.41
C ALA A 506 -21.60 -9.99 20.05
N ALA A 507 -20.65 -9.18 19.59
CA ALA A 507 -20.69 -8.53 18.29
C ALA A 507 -20.58 -9.53 17.13
N MET A 508 -19.74 -10.57 17.24
CA MET A 508 -19.63 -11.62 16.22
C MET A 508 -20.94 -12.34 15.92
N ARG A 509 -21.86 -12.44 16.90
CA ARG A 509 -23.20 -13.01 16.63
C ARG A 509 -24.06 -12.12 15.74
N MET A 510 -23.69 -10.88 15.54
CA MET A 510 -24.39 -9.92 14.67
C MET A 510 -23.79 -9.87 13.27
N VAL A 511 -22.56 -10.35 13.07
CA VAL A 511 -21.82 -10.23 11.81
C VAL A 511 -22.40 -11.15 10.74
N HIS A 512 -22.65 -10.61 9.55
CA HIS A 512 -23.18 -11.33 8.37
C HIS A 512 -22.28 -11.27 7.15
N GLY A 513 -21.28 -10.39 7.14
CA GLY A 513 -20.33 -10.27 6.04
C GLY A 513 -19.30 -9.19 6.34
N ALA A 514 -18.15 -9.25 5.69
CA ALA A 514 -17.12 -8.23 5.75
C ALA A 514 -16.37 -8.14 4.42
N GLY A 515 -15.66 -7.05 4.20
CA GLY A 515 -14.82 -6.84 3.03
C GLY A 515 -14.11 -5.50 3.07
N VAL A 516 -13.30 -5.27 2.06
CA VAL A 516 -12.58 -4.03 1.81
C VAL A 516 -13.07 -3.46 0.48
N TRP A 517 -13.17 -2.15 0.37
CA TRP A 517 -13.40 -1.51 -0.91
C TRP A 517 -12.10 -0.91 -1.44
N ASP A 518 -11.45 -1.62 -2.35
CA ASP A 518 -10.12 -1.35 -2.88
C ASP A 518 -10.14 -0.14 -3.82
N ILE A 519 -10.17 1.08 -3.26
CA ILE A 519 -10.23 2.35 -4.00
C ILE A 519 -9.01 3.25 -3.78
N ASN A 520 -8.12 2.91 -2.86
CA ASN A 520 -7.06 3.79 -2.38
C ASN A 520 -5.67 3.14 -2.43
N ALA A 521 -5.39 2.15 -1.57
CA ALA A 521 -4.06 1.56 -1.41
C ALA A 521 -3.51 0.94 -2.70
N ASP A 522 -4.38 0.39 -3.51
CA ASP A 522 -4.04 -0.22 -4.78
C ASP A 522 -3.81 0.79 -5.91
N GLU A 523 -4.33 2.01 -5.77
CA GLU A 523 -4.24 3.02 -6.80
C GLU A 523 -2.83 3.63 -6.90
N SER A 524 -2.44 4.05 -8.10
CA SER A 524 -1.22 4.85 -8.24
C SER A 524 -1.35 6.18 -7.50
N ILE A 525 -0.32 6.55 -6.73
CA ILE A 525 -0.26 7.84 -6.04
C ILE A 525 -0.46 9.04 -7.00
N ALA A 526 -0.18 8.88 -8.30
CA ALA A 526 -0.44 9.90 -9.32
C ALA A 526 -1.93 10.29 -9.42
N MET A 527 -2.84 9.44 -8.93
CA MET A 527 -4.28 9.69 -8.89
C MET A 527 -4.74 10.50 -7.67
N GLN A 528 -3.91 10.62 -6.62
CA GLN A 528 -4.23 11.39 -5.42
C GLN A 528 -4.28 12.91 -5.69
N TYR A 529 -5.09 13.64 -4.92
CA TYR A 529 -5.14 15.11 -4.99
C TYR A 529 -3.75 15.73 -4.77
N SER A 530 -2.94 15.12 -3.91
CA SER A 530 -1.58 15.56 -3.56
C SER A 530 -0.61 15.54 -4.74
N ARG A 531 -0.96 14.84 -5.82
CA ARG A 531 -0.17 14.73 -7.06
C ARG A 531 -0.83 15.40 -8.27
N ARG A 532 -1.91 16.15 -8.05
CA ARG A 532 -2.54 16.93 -9.11
C ARG A 532 -1.50 17.81 -9.81
N ASN A 533 -1.49 17.76 -11.15
CA ASN A 533 -0.59 18.54 -12.03
C ASN A 533 0.92 18.30 -11.80
N TYR A 534 1.30 17.17 -11.18
CA TYR A 534 2.71 16.78 -11.04
C TYR A 534 3.32 16.30 -12.36
N ASN A 535 2.49 15.84 -13.28
CA ASN A 535 2.86 15.45 -14.65
C ASN A 535 2.03 16.25 -15.67
N VAL A 536 2.44 16.23 -16.95
CA VAL A 536 1.69 16.87 -18.03
C VAL A 536 0.29 16.28 -18.21
N THR A 537 0.10 15.01 -17.86
CA THR A 537 -1.21 14.38 -17.78
C THR A 537 -1.78 14.62 -16.38
N ASP A 538 -2.91 15.32 -16.31
CA ASP A 538 -3.65 15.47 -15.06
C ASP A 538 -4.49 14.20 -14.83
N PHE A 539 -4.15 13.45 -13.78
CA PHE A 539 -4.85 12.23 -13.39
C PHE A 539 -5.95 12.48 -12.35
N HIS A 540 -6.13 13.73 -11.91
CA HIS A 540 -7.14 14.04 -10.91
C HIS A 540 -8.56 13.81 -11.44
N THR A 541 -9.39 13.21 -10.59
CA THR A 541 -10.85 13.08 -10.76
C THR A 541 -11.53 13.28 -9.41
N SER A 542 -12.79 13.69 -9.40
CA SER A 542 -13.62 13.75 -8.19
C SER A 542 -14.24 12.39 -7.80
N GLY A 543 -13.86 11.31 -8.49
CA GLY A 543 -14.27 9.95 -8.15
C GLY A 543 -13.60 9.44 -6.87
N PRO A 544 -14.00 8.27 -6.35
CA PRO A 544 -13.51 7.76 -5.07
C PRO A 544 -12.07 7.23 -5.13
N TRP A 545 -11.51 7.03 -6.33
CA TRP A 545 -10.20 6.41 -6.54
C TRP A 545 -9.06 7.27 -6.02
N ALA A 546 -8.20 6.70 -5.17
CA ALA A 546 -7.13 7.40 -4.50
C ALA A 546 -7.62 8.62 -3.69
N ALA A 547 -8.72 8.46 -2.94
CA ALA A 547 -9.21 9.45 -1.99
C ALA A 547 -8.36 9.50 -0.71
N SER A 548 -7.67 8.39 -0.40
CA SER A 548 -6.76 8.19 0.72
C SER A 548 -5.59 7.29 0.26
N ASP A 549 -4.73 6.89 1.18
CA ASP A 549 -3.74 5.83 1.05
C ASP A 549 -4.18 4.53 1.74
N HIS A 550 -5.30 4.56 2.49
CA HIS A 550 -5.93 3.42 3.13
C HIS A 550 -7.26 3.08 2.46
N ASP A 551 -7.53 1.79 2.25
CA ASP A 551 -8.82 1.32 1.79
C ASP A 551 -9.80 1.17 2.94
N PRO A 552 -11.08 1.58 2.75
CA PRO A 552 -12.08 1.41 3.79
C PRO A 552 -12.47 -0.05 3.97
N ALA A 553 -12.44 -0.52 5.23
CA ALA A 553 -12.94 -1.82 5.65
C ALA A 553 -14.40 -1.72 6.09
N LEU A 554 -15.20 -2.76 5.77
CA LEU A 554 -16.64 -2.78 6.03
C LEU A 554 -17.08 -4.08 6.69
N VAL A 555 -18.11 -3.98 7.54
CA VAL A 555 -18.82 -5.13 8.13
C VAL A 555 -20.32 -4.92 8.08
N GLY A 556 -21.05 -5.93 7.62
CA GLY A 556 -22.51 -6.00 7.69
C GLY A 556 -22.98 -6.68 8.98
N ILE A 557 -23.93 -6.08 9.68
CA ILE A 557 -24.46 -6.62 10.94
C ILE A 557 -25.99 -6.75 10.90
N THR A 558 -26.51 -7.77 11.59
CA THR A 558 -27.95 -8.02 11.80
C THR A 558 -28.23 -8.24 13.27
N PHE A 559 -29.31 -7.67 13.78
CA PHE A 559 -29.65 -7.80 15.19
C PHE A 559 -30.30 -9.18 15.46
N PRO A 560 -29.82 -9.96 16.45
CA PRO A 560 -30.42 -11.25 16.81
C PRO A 560 -31.88 -11.09 17.22
N GLY A 561 -32.77 -11.81 16.57
CA GLY A 561 -34.22 -11.79 16.89
C GLY A 561 -35.09 -10.96 15.95
N ALA A 562 -34.52 -10.27 14.95
CA ALA A 562 -35.30 -9.76 13.85
C ALA A 562 -35.73 -10.93 12.98
N SER A 563 -36.96 -11.43 13.22
CA SER A 563 -37.60 -12.36 12.29
C SER A 563 -37.76 -11.62 10.94
N THR A 564 -37.09 -12.13 9.91
CA THR A 564 -37.46 -11.80 8.51
C THR A 564 -38.96 -11.84 8.40
N PRO A 565 -39.62 -10.84 7.82
CA PRO A 565 -41.06 -10.96 7.51
C PRO A 565 -41.23 -12.15 6.58
N GLN A 566 -41.79 -13.22 7.11
CA GLN A 566 -42.21 -14.35 6.29
C GLN A 566 -43.22 -13.79 5.28
N PRO A 567 -43.07 -14.02 3.97
CA PRO A 567 -44.05 -13.59 3.01
C PRO A 567 -45.38 -14.23 3.37
N SER A 568 -46.26 -13.47 3.98
CA SER A 568 -47.62 -13.85 4.22
C SER A 568 -48.39 -13.81 2.89
N GLY A 569 -48.72 -14.95 2.35
CA GLY A 569 -49.55 -15.02 1.17
C GLY A 569 -49.45 -16.34 0.44
N THR A 570 -49.86 -17.43 1.05
CA THR A 570 -50.35 -18.59 0.27
C THR A 570 -51.77 -18.33 -0.13
N PRO A 571 -52.10 -18.18 -1.40
CA PRO A 571 -53.48 -18.37 -1.84
C PRO A 571 -53.77 -19.87 -1.82
N SER A 572 -54.65 -20.27 -0.95
CA SER A 572 -55.32 -21.57 -1.00
C SER A 572 -56.08 -21.66 -2.34
N VAL A 573 -55.68 -22.62 -3.16
CA VAL A 573 -56.52 -23.06 -4.30
C VAL A 573 -56.88 -24.50 -4.03
N GLU A 574 -58.19 -24.75 -3.82
CA GLU A 574 -58.82 -26.07 -3.72
C GLU A 574 -58.57 -26.89 -5.00
N PRO A 575 -58.46 -28.22 -4.90
CA PRO A 575 -58.28 -29.07 -6.07
C PRO A 575 -59.62 -29.38 -6.73
N SER A 576 -59.75 -29.07 -8.01
CA SER A 576 -60.82 -29.60 -8.85
C SER A 576 -60.31 -30.73 -9.73
N ALA A 577 -61.06 -31.82 -9.76
CA ALA A 577 -60.73 -33.13 -10.23
C ALA A 577 -60.80 -33.34 -11.77
N SER A 578 -60.01 -34.34 -12.21
CA SER A 578 -60.22 -35.28 -13.31
C SER A 578 -60.11 -34.78 -14.77
N VAL A 579 -59.31 -35.40 -15.60
CA VAL A 579 -59.60 -36.63 -16.38
C VAL A 579 -58.33 -37.14 -17.10
N SER A 580 -58.19 -38.45 -17.07
CA SER A 580 -57.41 -39.46 -17.76
C SER A 580 -57.05 -39.23 -19.22
N SER A 581 -55.80 -39.63 -19.58
CA SER A 581 -55.49 -40.63 -20.63
C SER A 581 -54.00 -40.88 -20.75
N GLN A 582 -53.63 -42.14 -20.51
CA GLN A 582 -52.41 -42.86 -20.93
C GLN A 582 -52.66 -43.45 -22.36
N PRO A 583 -51.70 -44.07 -23.14
CA PRO A 583 -50.44 -44.67 -22.68
C PRO A 583 -49.20 -44.61 -23.65
N SER A 584 -48.14 -45.20 -23.18
CA SER A 584 -47.12 -46.06 -23.82
C SER A 584 -45.80 -45.50 -24.27
N GLY A 585 -44.75 -46.18 -23.73
CA GLY A 585 -43.48 -46.41 -24.40
C GLY A 585 -42.25 -46.43 -23.54
N GLU A 586 -42.02 -47.50 -22.76
CA GLU A 586 -40.68 -47.92 -22.26
C GLU A 586 -39.84 -48.54 -23.39
N PRO A 587 -38.50 -48.79 -23.28
CA PRO A 587 -37.83 -49.37 -22.12
C PRO A 587 -36.44 -48.79 -21.76
N SER A 588 -36.12 -48.77 -20.50
CA SER A 588 -35.15 -49.53 -19.71
C SER A 588 -33.72 -49.70 -20.28
N VAL A 589 -32.76 -49.28 -19.53
CA VAL A 589 -31.70 -50.12 -18.88
C VAL A 589 -30.88 -49.30 -17.86
N SER A 590 -30.88 -49.77 -16.63
CA SER A 590 -29.80 -49.59 -15.64
C SER A 590 -28.77 -50.71 -15.83
N PRO A 591 -27.50 -50.54 -15.40
CA PRO A 591 -27.10 -51.29 -14.21
C PRO A 591 -26.19 -50.52 -13.22
N THR A 592 -26.55 -50.65 -11.99
CA THR A 592 -25.92 -51.38 -10.86
C THR A 592 -24.53 -50.95 -10.40
N ALA A 593 -24.55 -50.56 -9.12
CA ALA A 593 -23.45 -50.29 -8.22
C ALA A 593 -22.48 -51.46 -8.00
N SER A 594 -21.26 -51.12 -7.60
CA SER A 594 -20.52 -51.96 -6.66
C SER A 594 -19.50 -51.11 -5.90
N SER A 595 -19.74 -51.02 -4.62
CA SER A 595 -18.82 -50.62 -3.54
C SER A 595 -17.76 -51.70 -3.32
N VAL A 596 -16.51 -51.27 -3.13
CA VAL A 596 -15.53 -52.09 -2.39
C VAL A 596 -14.62 -51.18 -1.57
N THR A 597 -14.81 -51.25 -0.27
CA THR A 597 -13.83 -50.88 0.75
C THR A 597 -12.90 -52.03 0.99
N PRO A 598 -11.62 -51.85 1.31
CA PRO A 598 -11.04 -52.58 2.41
C PRO A 598 -10.34 -51.73 3.44
N SER A 599 -10.76 -51.94 4.68
CA SER A 599 -10.07 -51.68 5.92
C SER A 599 -8.93 -52.67 6.16
N VAL A 600 -7.76 -52.20 6.57
CA VAL A 600 -6.80 -53.00 7.34
C VAL A 600 -6.03 -52.09 8.29
N THR A 601 -6.11 -52.44 9.56
CA THR A 601 -5.34 -51.92 10.69
C THR A 601 -4.20 -52.93 11.07
N PRO A 602 -3.39 -52.75 12.15
CA PRO A 602 -2.02 -52.27 12.11
C PRO A 602 -0.98 -53.33 12.53
N GLY A 603 0.27 -53.00 12.32
CA GLY A 603 1.34 -53.81 12.88
C GLY A 603 2.67 -53.05 12.90
N GLY A 604 3.12 -52.62 14.06
CA GLY A 604 4.50 -52.25 14.29
C GLY A 604 5.41 -53.49 14.43
N PRO A 605 6.73 -53.32 14.40
CA PRO A 605 7.45 -53.14 15.66
C PRO A 605 8.64 -52.15 15.65
N SER A 606 8.89 -51.67 16.84
CA SER A 606 10.06 -51.05 17.44
C SER A 606 11.39 -51.69 17.08
N VAL A 607 12.44 -50.90 16.79
CA VAL A 607 13.83 -51.19 17.15
C VAL A 607 14.60 -49.90 17.46
N THR A 608 15.30 -49.92 18.56
CA THR A 608 16.09 -48.94 19.26
C THR A 608 17.56 -48.85 18.74
N PRO A 609 18.44 -48.01 19.33
CA PRO A 609 19.31 -47.06 18.62
C PRO A 609 20.83 -47.33 18.66
N ALA A 610 21.58 -46.39 18.11
CA ALA A 610 22.97 -46.00 18.27
C ALA A 610 24.02 -46.67 17.36
N PRO A 611 25.24 -46.08 17.16
CA PRO A 611 25.90 -45.06 17.97
C PRO A 611 26.54 -43.86 17.20
N SER A 612 26.91 -42.88 17.98
CA SER A 612 27.71 -41.70 17.69
C SER A 612 29.09 -41.99 17.11
N VAL A 613 29.53 -41.17 16.15
CA VAL A 613 30.95 -40.93 15.89
C VAL A 613 31.21 -39.44 15.76
N SER A 614 32.20 -39.03 16.48
CA SER A 614 32.74 -37.71 16.74
C SER A 614 33.37 -37.00 15.53
N THR A 615 33.30 -35.66 15.61
CA THR A 615 33.98 -34.59 14.86
C THR A 615 35.51 -34.85 14.59
N PRO A 616 36.10 -34.15 13.58
CA PRO A 616 36.63 -32.83 13.89
C PRO A 616 36.64 -31.78 12.75
N SER A 617 36.66 -30.55 13.21
CA SER A 617 37.53 -29.44 12.83
C SER A 617 37.23 -28.56 11.63
N ALA A 618 36.82 -27.34 11.96
CA ALA A 618 37.25 -26.03 11.49
C ALA A 618 37.54 -25.82 9.98
N SER A 619 36.73 -24.96 9.41
CA SER A 619 37.16 -24.08 8.32
C SER A 619 36.65 -22.64 8.58
N PRO A 620 37.39 -21.62 8.11
CA PRO A 620 37.35 -20.28 8.66
C PRO A 620 36.11 -19.50 8.26
N SER A 621 35.61 -18.75 9.22
CA SER A 621 34.57 -17.76 9.08
C SER A 621 34.97 -16.68 8.09
N LEU A 622 34.22 -16.54 7.01
CA LEU A 622 34.16 -15.31 6.24
C LEU A 622 33.30 -14.30 7.04
N PRO A 623 33.63 -13.01 7.02
CA PRO A 623 32.87 -12.01 7.74
C PRO A 623 31.46 -11.93 7.15
N ALA A 624 30.48 -11.93 8.03
CA ALA A 624 29.08 -11.72 7.70
C ALA A 624 28.92 -10.37 6.98
N LEU A 625 28.32 -10.39 5.82
CA LEU A 625 27.78 -9.19 5.19
C LEU A 625 26.65 -8.67 6.10
N PRO A 626 26.58 -7.35 6.31
CA PRO A 626 25.47 -6.78 7.09
C PRO A 626 24.15 -7.13 6.41
N THR A 627 23.23 -7.67 7.18
CA THR A 627 21.83 -7.82 6.78
C THR A 627 21.27 -6.44 6.49
N PRO A 628 20.60 -6.22 5.34
CA PRO A 628 19.90 -4.96 5.11
C PRO A 628 18.80 -4.80 6.16
N ASP A 629 18.76 -3.61 6.75
CA ASP A 629 17.70 -3.16 7.65
C ASP A 629 16.35 -3.25 6.92
N PRO A 630 15.28 -3.78 7.52
CA PRO A 630 13.95 -3.82 6.91
C PRO A 630 13.34 -2.45 6.60
N GLY A 631 14.04 -1.36 6.89
CA GLY A 631 13.67 0.01 6.56
C GLY A 631 14.43 0.64 5.40
N ASP A 632 15.43 -0.06 4.85
CA ASP A 632 16.16 0.43 3.67
C ASP A 632 15.45 -0.03 2.39
N GLU A 633 14.61 0.84 1.84
CA GLU A 633 14.41 0.84 0.39
C GLU A 633 15.80 0.98 -0.28
N PRO A 634 16.08 0.25 -1.36
CA PRO A 634 17.32 0.49 -2.09
C PRO A 634 17.32 1.95 -2.55
N SER A 635 18.14 2.76 -1.90
CA SER A 635 18.39 4.14 -2.31
C SER A 635 18.91 4.11 -3.74
N VAL A 636 18.03 4.43 -4.68
CA VAL A 636 18.45 4.72 -6.05
C VAL A 636 19.24 6.00 -5.99
N LEU A 637 20.56 5.88 -5.94
CA LEU A 637 21.45 7.01 -6.05
C LEU A 637 21.21 7.70 -7.40
N PRO A 638 21.14 9.02 -7.46
CA PRO A 638 20.98 9.72 -8.72
C PRO A 638 22.13 9.38 -9.66
N VAL A 639 21.78 9.04 -10.89
CA VAL A 639 22.75 8.88 -11.99
C VAL A 639 23.57 10.18 -12.08
N PRO A 640 24.89 10.15 -12.02
CA PRO A 640 25.70 11.36 -12.17
C PRO A 640 25.48 11.97 -13.55
N THR A 641 24.90 13.16 -13.57
CA THR A 641 24.80 13.99 -14.77
C THR A 641 26.21 14.40 -15.19
N VAL A 642 26.67 13.93 -16.32
CA VAL A 642 27.90 14.44 -16.94
C VAL A 642 27.56 15.79 -17.53
N THR A 643 27.95 16.87 -16.85
CA THR A 643 27.98 18.23 -17.42
C THR A 643 29.35 18.46 -18.09
N PRO A 644 29.40 19.10 -19.26
CA PRO A 644 30.69 19.58 -19.81
C PRO A 644 31.22 20.73 -18.94
N GLU A 645 32.51 20.72 -18.75
CA GLU A 645 33.27 21.72 -17.97
C GLU A 645 32.90 23.16 -18.33
N SER A 646 32.41 23.87 -17.33
CA SER A 646 32.50 25.34 -17.27
C SER A 646 32.67 25.70 -15.79
N THR A 647 33.85 26.20 -15.48
CA THR A 647 34.24 26.70 -14.18
C THR A 647 33.35 27.84 -13.70
N VAL A 648 32.53 27.58 -12.68
CA VAL A 648 31.99 28.60 -11.79
C VAL A 648 31.94 28.02 -10.38
N THR A 649 32.57 28.67 -9.45
CA THR A 649 32.61 28.37 -8.02
C THR A 649 31.21 28.55 -7.43
N LEU A 650 30.57 27.49 -6.97
CA LEU A 650 29.34 27.55 -6.19
C LEU A 650 29.53 26.80 -4.87
N GLY A 651 29.07 27.41 -3.80
CA GLY A 651 29.06 26.84 -2.44
C GLY A 651 28.17 25.59 -2.35
N PRO A 652 28.20 24.89 -1.19
CA PRO A 652 27.73 23.52 -1.08
C PRO A 652 26.22 23.40 -1.33
N ALA A 653 25.86 22.60 -2.31
CA ALA A 653 24.48 22.22 -2.60
C ALA A 653 24.02 21.18 -1.56
N MET A 654 22.87 21.42 -0.97
CA MET A 654 22.19 20.50 -0.07
C MET A 654 21.72 19.26 -0.86
N SER A 655 22.09 18.11 -0.40
CA SER A 655 21.62 16.79 -0.83
C SER A 655 20.10 16.70 -0.60
N SER A 656 19.33 16.54 -1.65
CA SER A 656 17.91 16.18 -1.55
C SER A 656 17.81 14.67 -1.46
N GLU A 657 17.49 14.15 -0.27
CA GLU A 657 17.06 12.77 -0.09
C GLU A 657 15.73 12.48 -0.83
N PRO A 658 15.55 11.27 -1.37
CA PRO A 658 14.28 10.89 -1.97
C PRO A 658 13.21 10.79 -0.87
N THR A 659 12.20 11.60 -1.00
CA THR A 659 11.04 11.60 -0.10
C THR A 659 10.25 10.30 -0.27
N VAL A 660 10.20 9.51 0.77
CA VAL A 660 9.17 8.52 1.07
C VAL A 660 7.80 9.19 0.92
N SER A 661 6.78 8.41 0.55
CA SER A 661 5.36 8.80 0.61
C SER A 661 5.15 9.77 1.77
N PRO A 662 4.38 10.82 1.61
CA PRO A 662 4.15 11.69 2.73
C PRO A 662 3.50 10.88 3.84
N GLU A 663 4.33 10.35 4.71
CA GLU A 663 3.88 10.15 6.06
C GLU A 663 3.36 11.50 6.53
N PRO A 664 2.15 11.55 7.09
CA PRO A 664 1.62 12.81 7.56
C PRO A 664 2.60 13.42 8.55
N ASN A 665 3.26 14.47 8.11
CA ASN A 665 4.03 15.47 8.82
C ASN A 665 4.72 15.07 10.13
N ARG A 666 5.99 14.83 10.03
CA ARG A 666 6.90 14.86 11.19
C ARG A 666 7.23 16.31 11.49
N PRO A 667 7.03 16.83 12.72
CA PRO A 667 7.52 18.15 13.10
C PRO A 667 9.04 18.20 13.01
N ALA A 668 9.56 19.24 12.38
CA ALA A 668 11.00 19.47 12.31
C ALA A 668 11.57 19.72 13.71
N THR A 669 12.59 18.97 14.08
CA THR A 669 13.51 19.37 15.16
C THR A 669 14.33 20.56 14.69
N PRO A 670 14.47 21.65 15.49
CA PRO A 670 15.38 22.74 15.15
C PRO A 670 16.81 22.22 15.11
N GLY A 671 17.43 22.29 13.95
CA GLY A 671 18.83 21.97 13.76
C GLY A 671 19.71 23.00 14.46
N ASP A 672 20.79 22.53 15.05
CA ASP A 672 21.90 23.27 15.61
C ASP A 672 22.44 24.32 14.64
N GLU A 673 22.32 25.58 14.96
CA GLU A 673 23.23 26.59 14.48
C GLU A 673 24.44 26.66 15.44
N SER A 674 25.58 26.19 15.00
CA SER A 674 26.85 26.40 15.67
C SER A 674 27.56 27.60 15.10
N SER A 675 27.94 28.46 16.06
CA SER A 675 29.13 29.26 16.14
C SER A 675 29.14 30.71 15.72
N ALA A 676 29.36 31.59 16.66
CA ALA A 676 30.65 32.25 16.84
C ALA A 676 30.58 33.22 18.01
N THR A 677 31.45 32.91 18.96
CA THR A 677 32.22 33.78 19.89
C THR A 677 31.81 35.25 20.11
N ALA A 678 31.51 35.64 21.34
CA ALA A 678 32.36 36.37 22.27
C ALA A 678 31.60 36.87 23.51
N GLY A 679 32.09 36.51 24.68
CA GLY A 679 32.32 37.37 25.87
C GLY A 679 31.14 37.86 26.70
N GLY A 680 31.03 37.36 27.95
CA GLY A 680 30.40 38.11 29.04
C GLY A 680 29.54 37.29 30.00
N THR A 681 30.11 36.91 31.13
CA THR A 681 29.48 36.28 32.32
C THR A 681 28.75 37.32 33.22
N PRO A 682 28.06 36.94 34.32
CA PRO A 682 27.10 35.86 34.61
C PRO A 682 25.81 36.37 35.33
N GLY A 683 24.82 35.52 35.41
CA GLY A 683 23.65 35.75 36.32
C GLY A 683 22.68 34.59 36.29
N THR A 684 22.63 33.80 37.32
CA THR A 684 21.71 32.72 37.66
C THR A 684 20.46 33.25 38.37
N PRO A 685 19.42 32.44 38.70
CA PRO A 685 18.79 31.27 38.08
C PRO A 685 17.23 31.41 38.03
N SER A 686 16.53 30.59 37.31
CA SER A 686 15.35 29.85 37.81
C SER A 686 14.48 29.24 36.72
N ALA A 687 14.14 27.96 36.96
CA ALA A 687 12.94 27.26 36.58
C ALA A 687 12.76 26.79 35.11
N THR A 688 12.91 25.47 34.95
CA THR A 688 12.37 24.59 33.93
C THR A 688 10.85 24.73 33.76
N PRO A 689 10.29 24.55 32.55
CA PRO A 689 9.61 23.30 32.35
C PRO A 689 9.94 22.59 31.03
N ALA A 690 9.83 21.28 31.10
CA ALA A 690 10.03 20.34 30.03
C ALA A 690 8.99 20.55 28.91
N GLY A 691 9.48 20.67 27.67
CA GLY A 691 8.65 20.58 26.47
C GLY A 691 8.77 19.19 25.87
N GLY A 692 7.68 18.42 25.91
CA GLY A 692 7.56 17.17 25.19
C GLY A 692 7.36 17.44 23.71
N ALA A 693 8.15 16.81 22.90
CA ALA A 693 7.95 16.79 21.46
C ALA A 693 6.81 15.82 21.12
N ALA A 694 5.80 16.35 20.47
CA ALA A 694 4.74 15.54 19.87
C ALA A 694 5.16 15.10 18.47
N CYS A 695 4.82 13.87 18.10
CA CYS A 695 4.90 13.32 16.75
C CYS A 695 3.75 13.79 15.88
#